data_aa8cc168f9ccc0a1b961aa658fdadb2e
#
_entry.id   aa8cc168f9ccc0a1b961aa658fdadb2e
#
_cell.length_a   1.000
_cell.length_b   1.000
_cell.length_c   1.000
_cell.angle_alpha   90.00
_cell.angle_beta   90.00
_cell.angle_gamma   90.00
#
_symmetry.space_group_name_H-M   'P 1'
#
loop_
_entity.id
_entity.type
_entity.pdbx_description
1 polymer ?
#
loop_
_entity_poly.entity_id
_entity_poly.type
_entity_poly.pdbx_seq_one_letter_code
_entity_poly.pdbx_strand_id
1 'polypeptide(L)'
;MKRAVLSKVITAAFALTLLAAASRDAFGAATIVILNNDSANAGFNDPTPVSPVGNNAGTTLGQQRLNAFQFAANVWGATINSNVTITIRASWASLSCTSTSATLGQASSVGIFRDFPNAPVAGTWYTAALANALSGTDLDPSSPEISAQFNSNLGNTGCLDGTHFYLGLDNNHGADVDLVSVLIHEFAHGLGFISFTNASTGTQASGFPSVYDRFLTDDTTGKTWVQMTTAERQASAINTGHLVWTGPQVSSDLQGVLGTPRLRVNAPAAVAGNYTVGTADFGPHVSNGGTTGSVVQAAPNDGCSALTNASAVSGHLALLDRGTCTFVTKVKNAQNAGAIGVVVANNTSGVIEMGGGDATITIPSLMISQADGNTLKGQLNSGLNATLLLDNSALSGVDAQAHAEMFAPNPVQSGSSVSHWDTSLFPDQIMEPDISGDLIHSVAVPADLTGSELRDVGWAFNPIGDVNFFVRQHYLDFLNRQPDASGLSFWTNDIFGCGIDTACADVHRVNTSAAFFLSIEFQQTGNLVYKMYKSSFGNLPGKPVAVQRANFLADTRTIGNGVIVGQGDWPTLLENNKQTFALAFVQRPAFQSAHGSQNAATFVDSLFANAGVTPATAERNAAIGAFGAGGVAGEAAALRSVAESDSVTAKNFNEAFVLMQYFGYLQRDPDAAPDNNFNGYNFWLTKLNNFNGDFVQAEMVKAFITSDEYRHRFGP
;
A
#
# COMPACT_ATOMS: atom_id res chain seq x y z
N MET A 1 -20.69 -29.45 -62.06
CA MET A 1 -20.04 -28.36 -61.32
C MET A 1 -21.03 -27.59 -60.48
N LYS A 2 -21.55 -28.13 -59.40
CA LYS A 2 -22.37 -27.47 -58.36
C LYS A 2 -22.49 -28.42 -57.18
N ARG A 3 -21.39 -28.65 -56.40
CA ARG A 3 -21.41 -29.33 -55.11
C ARG A 3 -20.03 -29.19 -54.42
N ALA A 4 -19.58 -27.96 -54.20
CA ALA A 4 -18.30 -27.78 -53.44
C ALA A 4 -18.19 -26.39 -52.79
N VAL A 5 -19.31 -25.70 -52.47
CA VAL A 5 -19.27 -24.37 -51.85
C VAL A 5 -20.07 -24.32 -50.55
N LEU A 6 -20.73 -25.43 -50.13
CA LEU A 6 -21.59 -25.39 -48.91
C LEU A 6 -20.94 -26.01 -47.66
N SER A 7 -19.67 -26.44 -47.75
CA SER A 7 -18.99 -27.12 -46.60
C SER A 7 -17.97 -26.25 -45.85
N LYS A 8 -17.72 -25.00 -46.29
CA LYS A 8 -16.74 -24.10 -45.61
C LYS A 8 -17.35 -22.94 -44.84
N VAL A 9 -18.67 -22.81 -44.80
CA VAL A 9 -19.35 -21.71 -44.08
C VAL A 9 -19.89 -22.18 -42.69
N ILE A 10 -19.99 -23.49 -42.46
CA ILE A 10 -20.53 -24.02 -41.20
C ILE A 10 -19.44 -24.23 -40.13
N THR A 11 -18.15 -24.28 -40.54
CA THR A 11 -17.03 -24.48 -39.57
C THR A 11 -16.49 -23.16 -39.00
N ALA A 12 -16.86 -22.01 -39.58
CA ALA A 12 -16.45 -20.69 -39.05
C ALA A 12 -17.46 -20.07 -38.06
N ALA A 13 -18.70 -20.60 -38.02
CA ALA A 13 -19.73 -20.08 -37.10
C ALA A 13 -19.73 -20.78 -35.71
N PHE A 14 -19.00 -21.89 -35.53
CA PHE A 14 -18.93 -22.61 -34.26
C PHE A 14 -17.67 -22.31 -33.45
N ALA A 15 -16.70 -21.58 -34.02
CA ALA A 15 -15.49 -21.12 -33.35
C ALA A 15 -15.59 -19.71 -32.74
N LEU A 16 -16.71 -18.98 -33.01
CA LEU A 16 -16.91 -17.60 -32.54
C LEU A 16 -17.86 -17.49 -31.34
N THR A 17 -18.40 -18.59 -30.84
CA THR A 17 -19.31 -18.58 -29.68
C THR A 17 -18.70 -19.19 -28.40
N LEU A 18 -17.41 -19.52 -28.39
CA LEU A 18 -16.70 -20.00 -27.20
C LEU A 18 -15.60 -19.04 -26.69
N LEU A 19 -15.54 -17.82 -27.19
CA LEU A 19 -14.59 -16.79 -26.71
C LEU A 19 -15.25 -15.61 -25.98
N ALA A 20 -16.51 -15.74 -25.57
CA ALA A 20 -17.23 -14.70 -24.83
C ALA A 20 -17.58 -15.09 -23.39
N ALA A 21 -16.82 -16.00 -22.79
CA ALA A 21 -17.05 -16.42 -21.41
C ALA A 21 -15.74 -16.68 -20.65
N ALA A 22 -14.78 -15.78 -20.74
CA ALA A 22 -13.60 -15.76 -19.85
C ALA A 22 -12.96 -14.39 -19.88
N SER A 23 -13.65 -13.35 -19.46
CA SER A 23 -13.03 -12.12 -18.99
C SER A 23 -13.88 -11.59 -17.85
N ARG A 24 -13.77 -12.24 -16.71
CA ARG A 24 -14.17 -11.68 -15.42
C ARG A 24 -12.97 -11.73 -14.50
N ASP A 25 -12.66 -10.54 -14.05
CA ASP A 25 -12.17 -10.17 -12.75
C ASP A 25 -10.68 -10.38 -12.47
N ALA A 26 -9.95 -9.34 -12.83
CA ALA A 26 -8.50 -9.28 -12.61
C ALA A 26 -8.10 -8.96 -11.16
N PHE A 27 -8.93 -8.28 -10.34
CA PHE A 27 -8.45 -7.69 -9.10
C PHE A 27 -9.44 -7.69 -7.93
N GLY A 28 -10.40 -8.47 -7.85
CA GLY A 28 -11.33 -8.53 -6.75
C GLY A 28 -12.54 -9.35 -7.14
N ALA A 29 -13.16 -9.97 -6.20
CA ALA A 29 -14.18 -10.91 -6.51
C ALA A 29 -15.57 -10.50 -6.04
N ALA A 30 -15.72 -9.40 -5.26
CA ALA A 30 -17.03 -8.94 -4.85
C ALA A 30 -17.56 -7.84 -5.78
N THR A 31 -18.79 -8.00 -6.24
CA THR A 31 -19.54 -6.93 -6.90
C THR A 31 -20.35 -6.18 -5.85
N ILE A 32 -20.08 -4.87 -5.70
CA ILE A 32 -20.82 -4.00 -4.79
C ILE A 32 -21.57 -2.94 -5.61
N VAL A 33 -22.88 -2.85 -5.41
CA VAL A 33 -23.79 -1.97 -6.17
C VAL A 33 -24.44 -0.94 -5.23
N ILE A 34 -24.40 0.32 -5.63
CA ILE A 34 -25.07 1.42 -4.91
C ILE A 34 -26.49 1.58 -5.42
N LEU A 35 -27.46 1.32 -4.55
CA LEU A 35 -28.87 1.57 -4.80
C LEU A 35 -29.25 2.95 -4.30
N ASN A 36 -29.43 3.89 -5.23
CA ASN A 36 -29.84 5.26 -4.92
C ASN A 36 -31.28 5.28 -4.36
N ASN A 37 -31.43 5.76 -3.13
CA ASN A 37 -32.72 5.88 -2.44
C ASN A 37 -33.14 7.32 -2.17
N ASP A 38 -32.53 8.30 -2.86
CA ASP A 38 -32.87 9.71 -2.71
C ASP A 38 -34.03 10.13 -3.60
N SER A 39 -34.77 11.12 -3.13
CA SER A 39 -35.83 11.76 -3.90
C SER A 39 -35.27 12.55 -5.10
N ALA A 40 -36.12 12.89 -6.05
CA ALA A 40 -35.76 13.75 -7.16
C ALA A 40 -35.20 15.11 -6.67
N ASN A 41 -34.13 15.58 -7.29
CA ASN A 41 -33.42 16.83 -6.99
C ASN A 41 -32.76 16.90 -5.60
N ALA A 42 -32.52 15.76 -4.94
CA ALA A 42 -31.84 15.68 -3.65
C ALA A 42 -30.74 14.60 -3.66
N GLY A 43 -29.76 14.72 -2.79
CA GLY A 43 -28.73 13.72 -2.58
C GLY A 43 -27.97 13.34 -3.87
N PHE A 44 -28.10 12.11 -4.30
CA PHE A 44 -27.51 11.62 -5.57
C PHE A 44 -28.21 12.18 -6.81
N ASN A 45 -29.43 12.71 -6.67
CA ASN A 45 -30.20 13.30 -7.76
C ASN A 45 -30.10 14.84 -7.78
N ASP A 46 -29.20 15.45 -6.97
CA ASP A 46 -28.98 16.89 -6.90
C ASP A 46 -28.38 17.41 -8.21
N PRO A 47 -29.11 18.23 -9.01
CA PRO A 47 -28.67 18.72 -10.30
C PRO A 47 -27.74 19.93 -10.22
N THR A 48 -27.39 20.41 -9.00
CA THR A 48 -26.55 21.59 -8.82
C THR A 48 -25.22 21.43 -9.59
N PRO A 49 -24.91 22.33 -10.55
CA PRO A 49 -23.68 22.25 -11.32
C PRO A 49 -22.45 22.51 -10.44
N VAL A 50 -21.44 21.66 -10.58
CA VAL A 50 -20.13 21.79 -9.89
C VAL A 50 -18.99 21.49 -10.87
N SER A 51 -17.81 22.03 -10.59
CA SER A 51 -16.61 21.68 -11.35
C SER A 51 -16.06 20.33 -10.87
N PRO A 52 -15.42 19.55 -11.76
CA PRO A 52 -14.65 18.37 -11.36
C PRO A 52 -13.63 18.70 -10.26
N VAL A 53 -13.43 17.76 -9.32
CA VAL A 53 -12.52 17.91 -8.18
C VAL A 53 -11.81 16.59 -7.89
N GLY A 54 -10.49 16.61 -7.64
CA GLY A 54 -9.73 15.48 -7.13
C GLY A 54 -10.01 14.15 -7.86
N ASN A 55 -9.84 14.09 -9.17
CA ASN A 55 -10.15 12.92 -10.01
C ASN A 55 -11.65 12.53 -10.08
N ASN A 56 -12.54 13.29 -9.45
CA ASN A 56 -13.98 13.11 -9.59
C ASN A 56 -14.50 13.97 -10.76
N ALA A 57 -14.78 13.34 -11.89
CA ALA A 57 -15.21 13.98 -13.12
C ALA A 57 -16.70 14.40 -13.12
N GLY A 58 -17.44 14.16 -12.05
CA GLY A 58 -18.86 14.53 -11.95
C GLY A 58 -19.08 16.03 -12.14
N THR A 59 -20.08 16.40 -12.92
CA THR A 59 -20.42 17.79 -13.25
C THR A 59 -21.64 18.31 -12.51
N THR A 60 -22.29 17.47 -11.72
CA THR A 60 -23.31 17.85 -10.75
C THR A 60 -22.96 17.32 -9.36
N LEU A 61 -23.49 17.96 -8.33
CA LEU A 61 -23.24 17.55 -6.94
C LEU A 61 -23.68 16.11 -6.70
N GLY A 62 -24.82 15.71 -7.25
CA GLY A 62 -25.31 14.34 -7.16
C GLY A 62 -24.39 13.32 -7.84
N GLN A 63 -23.84 13.66 -9.02
CA GLN A 63 -22.87 12.79 -9.71
C GLN A 63 -21.57 12.64 -8.91
N GLN A 64 -21.03 13.73 -8.35
CA GLN A 64 -19.82 13.66 -7.54
C GLN A 64 -20.01 12.80 -6.30
N ARG A 65 -21.16 12.93 -5.63
CA ARG A 65 -21.54 12.08 -4.50
C ARG A 65 -21.60 10.59 -4.90
N LEU A 66 -22.30 10.28 -6.00
CA LEU A 66 -22.43 8.89 -6.46
C LEU A 66 -21.07 8.29 -6.87
N ASN A 67 -20.20 9.10 -7.49
CA ASN A 67 -18.86 8.67 -7.89
C ASN A 67 -18.01 8.33 -6.65
N ALA A 68 -18.08 9.13 -5.57
CA ALA A 68 -17.37 8.82 -4.31
C ALA A 68 -17.87 7.50 -3.70
N PHE A 69 -19.19 7.26 -3.70
CA PHE A 69 -19.78 6.00 -3.23
C PHE A 69 -19.31 4.80 -4.07
N GLN A 70 -19.31 4.94 -5.40
CA GLN A 70 -18.84 3.86 -6.27
C GLN A 70 -17.34 3.61 -6.09
N PHE A 71 -16.55 4.67 -5.85
CA PHE A 71 -15.13 4.52 -5.58
C PHE A 71 -14.87 3.71 -4.30
N ALA A 72 -15.53 4.05 -3.18
CA ALA A 72 -15.43 3.29 -1.95
C ALA A 72 -15.93 1.82 -2.11
N ALA A 73 -17.01 1.63 -2.86
CA ALA A 73 -17.50 0.29 -3.22
C ALA A 73 -16.45 -0.51 -4.03
N ASN A 74 -15.71 0.16 -4.93
CA ASN A 74 -14.63 -0.48 -5.69
C ASN A 74 -13.44 -0.84 -4.80
N VAL A 75 -13.10 -0.02 -3.79
CA VAL A 75 -12.04 -0.36 -2.80
C VAL A 75 -12.39 -1.67 -2.10
N TRP A 76 -13.58 -1.80 -1.56
CA TRP A 76 -14.03 -3.03 -0.91
C TRP A 76 -14.18 -4.20 -1.88
N GLY A 77 -14.79 -3.98 -3.05
CA GLY A 77 -14.94 -4.99 -4.09
C GLY A 77 -13.61 -5.54 -4.61
N ALA A 78 -12.55 -4.74 -4.56
CA ALA A 78 -11.20 -5.17 -4.96
C ALA A 78 -10.53 -6.07 -3.91
N THR A 79 -10.94 -6.00 -2.64
CA THR A 79 -10.24 -6.64 -1.52
C THR A 79 -10.98 -7.83 -0.93
N ILE A 80 -12.31 -7.80 -0.83
CA ILE A 80 -13.12 -8.91 -0.32
C ILE A 80 -13.59 -9.83 -1.45
N ASN A 81 -13.92 -11.08 -1.10
CA ASN A 81 -14.36 -12.09 -2.06
C ASN A 81 -15.81 -12.51 -1.81
N SER A 82 -16.68 -12.39 -2.82
CA SER A 82 -18.07 -12.83 -2.78
C SER A 82 -18.61 -13.16 -4.17
N ASN A 83 -19.20 -14.34 -4.31
CA ASN A 83 -19.94 -14.72 -5.51
C ASN A 83 -21.37 -14.16 -5.53
N VAL A 84 -21.80 -13.54 -4.44
CA VAL A 84 -23.12 -12.89 -4.29
C VAL A 84 -22.92 -11.39 -4.33
N THR A 85 -23.68 -10.70 -5.17
CA THR A 85 -23.66 -9.24 -5.24
C THR A 85 -24.06 -8.61 -3.91
N ILE A 86 -23.32 -7.62 -3.47
CA ILE A 86 -23.62 -6.83 -2.27
C ILE A 86 -24.30 -5.54 -2.71
N THR A 87 -25.53 -5.32 -2.28
CA THR A 87 -26.30 -4.11 -2.58
C THR A 87 -26.29 -3.17 -1.38
N ILE A 88 -25.83 -1.95 -1.57
CA ILE A 88 -25.85 -0.90 -0.55
C ILE A 88 -26.95 0.10 -0.91
N ARG A 89 -28.05 0.11 -0.16
CA ARG A 89 -29.07 1.14 -0.27
C ARG A 89 -28.60 2.39 0.44
N ALA A 90 -28.31 3.43 -0.34
CA ALA A 90 -27.72 4.66 0.14
C ALA A 90 -28.63 5.88 -0.05
N SER A 91 -28.57 6.82 0.89
CA SER A 91 -29.29 8.09 0.82
C SER A 91 -28.58 9.19 1.60
N TRP A 92 -28.91 10.44 1.27
CA TRP A 92 -28.51 11.62 2.01
C TRP A 92 -29.66 12.05 2.91
N ALA A 93 -29.40 12.22 4.20
CA ALA A 93 -30.38 12.57 5.22
C ALA A 93 -29.83 13.63 6.17
N SER A 94 -30.73 14.36 6.83
CA SER A 94 -30.36 15.26 7.94
C SER A 94 -29.99 14.41 9.14
N LEU A 95 -28.69 14.25 9.43
CA LEU A 95 -28.18 13.59 10.62
C LEU A 95 -27.87 14.61 11.70
N SER A 96 -27.67 14.14 12.94
CA SER A 96 -27.44 15.02 14.07
C SER A 96 -26.09 15.73 13.95
N CYS A 97 -26.09 17.04 14.29
CA CYS A 97 -24.89 17.84 14.34
C CYS A 97 -25.03 19.08 15.25
N THR A 98 -23.87 19.62 15.57
CA THR A 98 -23.72 20.92 16.27
C THR A 98 -22.71 21.76 15.46
N SER A 99 -22.46 23.00 15.86
CA SER A 99 -21.44 23.84 15.23
C SER A 99 -20.00 23.27 15.31
N THR A 100 -19.75 22.31 16.21
CA THR A 100 -18.41 21.75 16.47
C THR A 100 -18.31 20.24 16.29
N SER A 101 -19.42 19.55 16.00
CA SER A 101 -19.42 18.10 15.76
C SER A 101 -20.56 17.69 14.85
N ALA A 102 -20.41 16.61 14.13
CA ALA A 102 -21.45 16.05 13.27
C ALA A 102 -21.36 14.53 13.19
N THR A 103 -22.53 13.87 13.14
CA THR A 103 -22.59 12.52 12.59
C THR A 103 -22.41 12.63 11.07
N LEU A 104 -21.29 12.13 10.54
CA LEU A 104 -20.95 12.24 9.13
C LEU A 104 -21.75 11.26 8.29
N GLY A 105 -21.80 10.02 8.75
CA GLY A 105 -22.53 8.91 8.14
C GLY A 105 -23.05 7.94 9.19
N GLN A 106 -23.80 6.98 8.75
CA GLN A 106 -24.17 5.80 9.52
C GLN A 106 -24.52 4.65 8.57
N ALA A 107 -24.05 3.45 8.85
CA ALA A 107 -24.43 2.27 8.10
C ALA A 107 -24.63 1.05 8.98
N SER A 108 -25.41 0.10 8.47
CA SER A 108 -25.65 -1.18 9.14
C SER A 108 -26.10 -2.23 8.15
N SER A 109 -25.97 -3.50 8.53
CA SER A 109 -26.61 -4.61 7.83
C SER A 109 -28.14 -4.48 7.92
N VAL A 110 -28.85 -4.67 6.81
CA VAL A 110 -30.31 -4.65 6.78
C VAL A 110 -30.92 -5.89 7.44
N GLY A 111 -30.27 -7.05 7.25
CA GLY A 111 -30.65 -8.31 7.88
C GLY A 111 -29.46 -8.94 8.61
N ILE A 112 -29.74 -9.81 9.56
CA ILE A 112 -28.76 -10.67 10.20
C ILE A 112 -29.20 -12.13 10.10
N PHE A 113 -28.28 -13.03 9.81
CA PHE A 113 -28.57 -14.44 9.59
C PHE A 113 -27.74 -15.32 10.51
N ARG A 114 -28.31 -16.43 10.98
CA ARG A 114 -27.59 -17.47 11.71
C ARG A 114 -28.05 -18.84 11.27
N ASP A 115 -27.25 -19.86 11.51
CA ASP A 115 -27.57 -21.25 11.23
C ASP A 115 -27.97 -21.50 9.75
N PHE A 116 -27.44 -20.66 8.83
CA PHE A 116 -27.62 -20.82 7.38
C PHE A 116 -26.69 -21.94 6.83
N PRO A 117 -26.89 -22.42 5.60
CA PRO A 117 -25.97 -23.40 4.99
C PRO A 117 -24.53 -22.88 4.96
N ASN A 118 -23.59 -23.70 5.44
CA ASN A 118 -22.15 -23.36 5.58
C ASN A 118 -21.84 -22.33 6.66
N ALA A 119 -22.77 -21.97 7.56
CA ALA A 119 -22.47 -21.09 8.68
C ALA A 119 -21.31 -21.65 9.52
N PRO A 120 -20.18 -20.92 9.69
CA PRO A 120 -19.01 -21.46 10.38
C PRO A 120 -19.26 -21.83 11.84
N VAL A 121 -20.13 -21.08 12.53
CA VAL A 121 -20.44 -21.32 13.95
C VAL A 121 -21.96 -21.26 14.18
N ALA A 122 -22.52 -22.36 14.69
CA ALA A 122 -23.93 -22.44 15.02
C ALA A 122 -24.32 -21.45 16.14
N GLY A 123 -25.56 -20.97 16.11
CA GLY A 123 -26.06 -20.01 17.12
C GLY A 123 -25.34 -18.67 17.13
N THR A 124 -24.85 -18.23 15.99
CA THR A 124 -24.06 -17.01 15.83
C THR A 124 -24.62 -16.15 14.70
N TRP A 125 -24.82 -14.85 14.96
CA TRP A 125 -25.30 -13.91 13.96
C TRP A 125 -24.17 -13.39 13.07
N TYR A 126 -24.46 -13.27 11.80
CA TYR A 126 -23.62 -12.69 10.75
C TYR A 126 -24.38 -11.57 10.04
N THR A 127 -23.69 -10.55 9.54
CA THR A 127 -24.30 -9.54 8.65
C THR A 127 -24.83 -10.20 7.38
N ALA A 128 -25.82 -9.59 6.72
CA ALA A 128 -26.39 -10.12 5.49
C ALA A 128 -25.33 -10.35 4.40
N ALA A 129 -24.47 -9.36 4.17
CA ALA A 129 -23.40 -9.46 3.18
C ALA A 129 -22.45 -10.65 3.44
N LEU A 130 -21.99 -10.81 4.70
CA LEU A 130 -21.09 -11.90 5.07
C LEU A 130 -21.81 -13.27 5.00
N ALA A 131 -23.04 -13.34 5.48
CA ALA A 131 -23.83 -14.59 5.42
C ALA A 131 -24.08 -15.04 3.97
N ASN A 132 -24.38 -14.10 3.08
CA ASN A 132 -24.56 -14.37 1.65
C ASN A 132 -23.24 -14.87 1.02
N ALA A 133 -22.11 -14.23 1.32
CA ALA A 133 -20.80 -14.66 0.85
C ALA A 133 -20.44 -16.07 1.32
N LEU A 134 -20.65 -16.39 2.61
CA LEU A 134 -20.35 -17.68 3.21
C LEU A 134 -21.29 -18.81 2.71
N SER A 135 -22.58 -18.48 2.52
CA SER A 135 -23.55 -19.47 2.00
C SER A 135 -23.41 -19.71 0.50
N GLY A 136 -22.82 -18.76 -0.23
CA GLY A 136 -22.73 -18.74 -1.69
C GLY A 136 -24.08 -18.44 -2.38
N THR A 137 -25.09 -18.00 -1.61
CA THR A 137 -26.44 -17.65 -2.12
C THR A 137 -26.96 -16.43 -1.38
N ASP A 138 -27.76 -15.61 -2.07
CA ASP A 138 -28.49 -14.52 -1.43
C ASP A 138 -29.63 -15.10 -0.57
N LEU A 139 -29.56 -14.86 0.74
CA LEU A 139 -30.48 -15.40 1.73
C LEU A 139 -31.79 -14.60 1.82
N ASP A 140 -31.82 -13.36 1.34
CA ASP A 140 -33.02 -12.53 1.21
C ASP A 140 -32.98 -11.64 -0.04
N PRO A 141 -33.28 -12.18 -1.24
CA PRO A 141 -33.21 -11.43 -2.50
C PRO A 141 -34.18 -10.25 -2.59
N SER A 142 -35.03 -10.03 -1.61
CA SER A 142 -35.98 -8.92 -1.57
C SER A 142 -35.44 -7.68 -0.88
N SER A 143 -34.32 -7.78 -0.17
CA SER A 143 -33.72 -6.74 0.64
C SER A 143 -32.26 -6.47 0.22
N PRO A 144 -31.77 -5.25 0.28
CA PRO A 144 -30.34 -4.97 0.14
C PRO A 144 -29.60 -5.48 1.38
N GLU A 145 -28.30 -5.78 1.25
CA GLU A 145 -27.47 -6.24 2.36
C GLU A 145 -27.17 -5.13 3.36
N ILE A 146 -26.94 -3.92 2.86
CA ILE A 146 -26.48 -2.77 3.66
C ILE A 146 -27.41 -1.59 3.43
N SER A 147 -27.68 -0.83 4.51
CA SER A 147 -28.31 0.48 4.45
C SER A 147 -27.36 1.54 5.00
N ALA A 148 -27.13 2.60 4.22
CA ALA A 148 -26.21 3.67 4.58
C ALA A 148 -26.85 5.05 4.38
N GLN A 149 -26.61 5.99 5.32
CA GLN A 149 -27.10 7.36 5.25
C GLN A 149 -25.97 8.33 5.57
N PHE A 150 -25.91 9.44 4.84
CA PHE A 150 -24.85 10.45 5.00
C PHE A 150 -25.47 11.83 5.25
N ASN A 151 -24.74 12.66 6.01
CA ASN A 151 -25.28 13.92 6.51
C ASN A 151 -25.41 14.96 5.38
N SER A 152 -26.65 15.28 5.04
CA SER A 152 -26.95 16.32 4.05
C SER A 152 -26.78 17.76 4.58
N ASN A 153 -26.58 17.92 5.90
CA ASN A 153 -26.48 19.24 6.54
C ASN A 153 -25.02 19.70 6.72
N LEU A 154 -24.03 18.84 6.55
CA LEU A 154 -22.62 19.21 6.71
C LEU A 154 -22.27 20.42 5.84
N GLY A 155 -21.61 21.41 6.45
CA GLY A 155 -21.29 22.69 5.81
C GLY A 155 -22.34 23.77 5.96
N ASN A 156 -23.57 23.45 6.46
CA ASN A 156 -24.55 24.44 6.82
C ASN A 156 -24.26 25.00 8.22
N THR A 157 -24.70 26.26 8.48
CA THR A 157 -24.56 26.89 9.81
C THR A 157 -25.17 26.00 10.88
N GLY A 158 -24.39 25.70 11.93
CA GLY A 158 -24.81 24.87 13.05
C GLY A 158 -24.52 23.37 12.84
N CYS A 159 -23.79 23.01 11.78
CA CYS A 159 -23.40 21.63 11.48
C CYS A 159 -21.93 21.54 11.05
N LEU A 160 -21.03 21.42 12.02
CA LEU A 160 -19.57 21.44 11.87
C LEU A 160 -19.13 22.66 11.04
N ASP A 161 -19.35 23.84 11.63
CA ASP A 161 -19.30 25.12 10.94
C ASP A 161 -17.97 25.34 10.18
N GLY A 162 -18.08 25.57 8.87
CA GLY A 162 -16.94 25.84 7.99
C GLY A 162 -16.27 24.59 7.39
N THR A 163 -16.77 23.40 7.68
CA THR A 163 -16.25 22.14 7.16
C THR A 163 -17.26 21.48 6.24
N HIS A 164 -16.82 21.03 5.06
CA HIS A 164 -17.66 20.36 4.05
C HIS A 164 -17.18 18.94 3.79
N PHE A 165 -17.97 18.15 3.06
CA PHE A 165 -17.44 16.95 2.46
C PHE A 165 -16.59 17.29 1.24
N TYR A 166 -15.35 16.80 1.24
CA TYR A 166 -14.54 16.74 0.04
C TYR A 166 -15.03 15.58 -0.84
N LEU A 167 -15.38 15.88 -2.08
CA LEU A 167 -15.95 14.91 -3.02
C LEU A 167 -14.93 14.39 -4.03
N GLY A 168 -13.65 14.77 -3.90
CA GLY A 168 -12.55 14.21 -4.69
C GLY A 168 -12.31 12.74 -4.34
N LEU A 169 -11.51 12.05 -5.16
CA LEU A 169 -11.16 10.65 -5.02
C LEU A 169 -9.64 10.47 -4.77
N ASP A 170 -8.90 11.56 -4.64
CA ASP A 170 -7.44 11.62 -4.57
C ASP A 170 -6.89 11.85 -3.17
N ASN A 171 -7.75 11.78 -2.14
CA ASN A 171 -7.41 12.03 -0.73
C ASN A 171 -6.82 13.44 -0.44
N ASN A 172 -6.97 14.39 -1.36
CA ASN A 172 -6.42 15.76 -1.21
C ASN A 172 -7.49 16.72 -0.65
N HIS A 173 -8.06 16.37 0.50
CA HIS A 173 -9.25 17.03 1.08
C HIS A 173 -8.93 18.33 1.84
N GLY A 174 -7.65 18.64 2.12
CA GLY A 174 -7.28 19.84 2.89
C GLY A 174 -7.84 19.79 4.31
N ALA A 175 -8.67 20.78 4.67
CA ALA A 175 -9.34 20.87 5.96
C ALA A 175 -10.81 20.35 5.93
N ASP A 176 -11.29 19.92 4.78
CA ASP A 176 -12.62 19.31 4.64
C ASP A 176 -12.58 17.81 5.00
N VAL A 177 -13.75 17.24 5.26
CA VAL A 177 -13.88 15.80 5.56
C VAL A 177 -13.80 15.00 4.25
N ASP A 178 -12.86 14.07 4.15
CA ASP A 178 -12.80 13.17 3.01
C ASP A 178 -13.98 12.20 2.98
N LEU A 179 -14.89 12.38 2.02
CA LEU A 179 -16.09 11.54 1.93
C LEU A 179 -15.75 10.08 1.68
N VAL A 180 -14.69 9.80 0.92
CA VAL A 180 -14.31 8.41 0.59
C VAL A 180 -13.88 7.66 1.83
N SER A 181 -13.09 8.26 2.73
CA SER A 181 -12.70 7.64 4.00
C SER A 181 -13.91 7.33 4.87
N VAL A 182 -14.88 8.29 4.97
CA VAL A 182 -16.15 8.07 5.68
C VAL A 182 -16.93 6.90 5.06
N LEU A 183 -16.98 6.81 3.73
CA LEU A 183 -17.68 5.73 3.02
C LEU A 183 -17.04 4.38 3.24
N ILE A 184 -15.72 4.29 3.23
CA ILE A 184 -14.98 3.05 3.50
C ILE A 184 -15.28 2.58 4.94
N HIS A 185 -15.27 3.50 5.91
CA HIS A 185 -15.65 3.25 7.29
C HIS A 185 -17.08 2.70 7.40
N GLU A 186 -18.04 3.43 6.88
CA GLU A 186 -19.45 3.06 6.99
C GLU A 186 -19.77 1.72 6.32
N PHE A 187 -19.16 1.46 5.17
CA PHE A 187 -19.36 0.17 4.50
C PHE A 187 -18.77 -1.00 5.30
N ALA A 188 -17.68 -0.80 6.06
CA ALA A 188 -17.13 -1.82 6.93
C ALA A 188 -18.11 -2.26 8.01
N HIS A 189 -18.89 -1.34 8.59
CA HIS A 189 -19.97 -1.71 9.52
C HIS A 189 -21.00 -2.66 8.86
N GLY A 190 -21.41 -2.34 7.66
CA GLY A 190 -22.31 -3.19 6.88
C GLY A 190 -21.71 -4.55 6.51
N LEU A 191 -20.39 -4.60 6.28
CA LEU A 191 -19.66 -5.82 5.95
C LEU A 191 -19.41 -6.70 7.17
N GLY A 192 -19.28 -6.18 8.38
CA GLY A 192 -19.10 -7.04 9.56
C GLY A 192 -18.41 -6.42 10.76
N PHE A 193 -17.87 -5.22 10.64
CA PHE A 193 -17.25 -4.49 11.77
C PHE A 193 -18.34 -3.93 12.71
N ILE A 194 -19.12 -4.82 13.30
CA ILE A 194 -20.28 -4.44 14.13
C ILE A 194 -20.67 -5.51 15.13
N SER A 195 -20.93 -5.11 16.37
CA SER A 195 -21.61 -5.94 17.38
C SER A 195 -23.12 -5.80 17.29
N PHE A 196 -23.85 -6.93 17.41
CA PHE A 196 -25.31 -6.91 17.57
C PHE A 196 -25.74 -7.02 19.05
N THR A 197 -24.78 -6.98 19.96
CA THR A 197 -25.04 -6.85 21.41
C THR A 197 -25.26 -5.38 21.75
N ASN A 198 -26.35 -5.09 22.44
CA ASN A 198 -26.61 -3.72 22.90
C ASN A 198 -25.60 -3.32 24.00
N ALA A 199 -24.69 -2.42 23.69
CA ALA A 199 -23.63 -1.96 24.60
C ALA A 199 -24.17 -1.39 25.93
N SER A 200 -25.30 -0.67 25.90
CA SER A 200 -25.88 -0.05 27.09
C SER A 200 -26.55 -1.04 28.05
N THR A 201 -26.93 -2.23 27.56
CA THR A 201 -27.65 -3.23 28.38
C THR A 201 -26.93 -4.57 28.47
N GLY A 202 -25.93 -4.83 27.65
CA GLY A 202 -25.25 -6.12 27.52
C GLY A 202 -26.10 -7.24 26.88
N THR A 203 -27.28 -6.89 26.32
CA THR A 203 -28.24 -7.87 25.79
C THR A 203 -27.90 -8.22 24.35
N GLN A 204 -27.73 -9.51 24.08
CA GLN A 204 -27.47 -10.07 22.75
C GLN A 204 -28.75 -10.13 21.90
N ALA A 205 -28.63 -9.96 20.60
CA ALA A 205 -29.75 -10.05 19.66
C ALA A 205 -30.41 -11.44 19.73
N SER A 206 -31.68 -11.49 20.15
CA SER A 206 -32.41 -12.74 20.38
C SER A 206 -31.68 -13.78 21.25
N GLY A 207 -30.78 -13.34 22.11
CA GLY A 207 -30.00 -14.17 23.03
C GLY A 207 -28.80 -14.90 22.39
N PHE A 208 -28.36 -14.50 21.19
CA PHE A 208 -27.20 -15.07 20.50
C PHE A 208 -26.16 -13.99 20.18
N PRO A 209 -24.85 -14.32 20.30
CA PRO A 209 -23.78 -13.41 19.94
C PRO A 209 -23.70 -13.19 18.42
N SER A 210 -23.13 -12.06 18.00
CA SER A 210 -22.59 -11.91 16.65
C SER A 210 -21.25 -12.64 16.49
N VAL A 211 -20.81 -12.86 15.24
CA VAL A 211 -19.47 -13.37 14.98
C VAL A 211 -18.41 -12.41 15.53
N TYR A 212 -18.64 -11.12 15.45
CA TYR A 212 -17.82 -10.04 16.03
C TYR A 212 -17.66 -10.20 17.56
N ASP A 213 -18.75 -10.45 18.31
CA ASP A 213 -18.73 -10.64 19.77
C ASP A 213 -17.83 -11.79 20.22
N ARG A 214 -17.50 -12.72 19.33
CA ARG A 214 -16.64 -13.86 19.66
C ARG A 214 -15.19 -13.50 19.84
N PHE A 215 -14.77 -12.38 19.27
CA PHE A 215 -13.40 -11.87 19.34
C PHE A 215 -13.23 -10.78 20.39
N LEU A 216 -14.32 -10.29 20.99
CA LEU A 216 -14.27 -9.33 22.08
C LEU A 216 -13.91 -10.02 23.40
N THR A 217 -12.90 -9.51 24.08
CA THR A 217 -12.42 -9.99 25.38
C THR A 217 -12.21 -8.80 26.31
N ASP A 218 -12.60 -8.92 27.57
CA ASP A 218 -12.26 -7.97 28.61
C ASP A 218 -11.04 -8.50 29.38
N ASP A 219 -9.94 -7.80 29.30
CA ASP A 219 -8.64 -8.26 29.83
C ASP A 219 -8.59 -8.24 31.37
N THR A 220 -9.43 -7.43 32.02
CA THR A 220 -9.51 -7.40 33.50
C THR A 220 -10.15 -8.66 34.06
N THR A 221 -11.07 -9.27 33.29
CA THR A 221 -11.74 -10.51 33.69
C THR A 221 -11.18 -11.76 33.01
N GLY A 222 -10.48 -11.60 31.90
CA GLY A 222 -10.00 -12.67 31.03
C GLY A 222 -11.13 -13.43 30.33
N LYS A 223 -12.36 -12.89 30.31
CA LYS A 223 -13.52 -13.52 29.67
C LYS A 223 -13.79 -12.92 28.30
N THR A 224 -14.14 -13.79 27.35
CA THR A 224 -14.74 -13.35 26.11
C THR A 224 -16.19 -12.92 26.31
N TRP A 225 -16.72 -12.06 25.45
CA TRP A 225 -18.13 -11.62 25.52
C TRP A 225 -19.12 -12.77 25.42
N VAL A 226 -18.76 -13.88 24.75
CA VAL A 226 -19.57 -15.09 24.69
C VAL A 226 -19.65 -15.81 26.05
N GLN A 227 -18.61 -15.73 26.87
CA GLN A 227 -18.57 -16.33 28.22
C GLN A 227 -19.23 -15.47 29.28
N MET A 228 -19.49 -14.18 28.98
CA MET A 228 -20.04 -13.22 29.92
C MET A 228 -21.55 -13.32 30.07
N THR A 229 -22.03 -13.00 31.25
CA THR A 229 -23.44 -12.68 31.49
C THR A 229 -23.80 -11.31 30.88
N THR A 230 -25.07 -11.02 30.77
CA THR A 230 -25.56 -9.71 30.30
C THR A 230 -24.98 -8.54 31.09
N ALA A 231 -24.93 -8.67 32.46
CA ALA A 231 -24.37 -7.62 33.30
C ALA A 231 -22.85 -7.45 33.13
N GLU A 232 -22.10 -8.54 32.91
CA GLU A 232 -20.68 -8.45 32.66
C GLU A 232 -20.38 -7.78 31.30
N ARG A 233 -21.14 -8.09 30.23
CA ARG A 233 -21.01 -7.41 28.93
C ARG A 233 -21.32 -5.92 29.03
N GLN A 234 -22.38 -5.56 29.79
CA GLN A 234 -22.72 -4.15 30.05
C GLN A 234 -21.57 -3.41 30.72
N ALA A 235 -20.94 -4.03 31.72
CA ALA A 235 -19.81 -3.43 32.41
C ALA A 235 -18.57 -3.34 31.51
N SER A 236 -18.29 -4.37 30.73
CA SER A 236 -17.19 -4.43 29.78
C SER A 236 -17.33 -3.39 28.65
N ALA A 237 -18.53 -3.06 28.20
CA ALA A 237 -18.78 -2.07 27.16
C ALA A 237 -18.38 -0.63 27.54
N ILE A 238 -18.10 -0.37 28.83
CA ILE A 238 -17.62 0.91 29.37
C ILE A 238 -16.28 0.76 30.12
N ASN A 239 -15.59 -0.35 29.93
CA ASN A 239 -14.31 -0.64 30.57
C ASN A 239 -13.17 -0.12 29.69
N THR A 240 -13.00 1.19 29.67
CA THR A 240 -12.05 1.91 28.80
C THR A 240 -10.63 1.36 28.92
N GLY A 241 -10.00 1.06 27.77
CA GLY A 241 -8.65 0.51 27.67
C GLY A 241 -8.54 -0.98 28.07
N HIS A 242 -9.67 -1.67 28.29
CA HIS A 242 -9.71 -3.07 28.75
C HIS A 242 -10.61 -3.98 27.92
N LEU A 243 -11.38 -3.43 27.01
CA LEU A 243 -12.07 -4.22 25.98
C LEU A 243 -11.15 -4.33 24.78
N VAL A 244 -10.78 -5.56 24.40
CA VAL A 244 -9.79 -5.82 23.36
C VAL A 244 -10.29 -6.81 22.32
N TRP A 245 -9.73 -6.74 21.11
CA TRP A 245 -9.95 -7.66 20.02
C TRP A 245 -8.93 -8.79 20.05
N THR A 246 -9.38 -10.04 20.16
CA THR A 246 -8.51 -11.23 20.27
C THR A 246 -8.53 -12.10 19.01
N GLY A 247 -8.95 -11.56 17.87
CA GLY A 247 -8.94 -12.27 16.58
C GLY A 247 -7.49 -12.52 16.11
N PRO A 248 -7.19 -13.72 15.56
CA PRO A 248 -5.83 -14.11 15.23
C PRO A 248 -5.22 -13.31 14.09
N GLN A 249 -6.02 -12.84 13.12
CA GLN A 249 -5.48 -12.06 12.01
C GLN A 249 -5.03 -10.67 12.49
N VAL A 250 -5.89 -9.96 13.22
CA VAL A 250 -5.52 -8.67 13.81
C VAL A 250 -4.30 -8.83 14.69
N SER A 251 -4.28 -9.82 15.61
CA SER A 251 -3.15 -10.04 16.53
C SER A 251 -1.83 -10.31 15.79
N SER A 252 -1.86 -11.01 14.64
CA SER A 252 -0.66 -11.26 13.84
C SER A 252 -0.18 -10.01 13.08
N ASP A 253 -1.09 -9.11 12.74
CA ASP A 253 -0.83 -7.98 11.84
C ASP A 253 -0.48 -6.69 12.59
N LEU A 254 -0.73 -6.61 13.91
CA LEU A 254 -0.50 -5.42 14.75
C LEU A 254 0.88 -4.79 14.55
N GLN A 255 1.96 -5.59 14.61
CA GLN A 255 3.33 -5.09 14.42
C GLN A 255 3.59 -4.54 13.02
N GLY A 256 2.80 -4.94 12.04
CA GLY A 256 2.88 -4.44 10.67
C GLY A 256 2.25 -3.07 10.50
N VAL A 257 1.33 -2.72 11.38
CA VAL A 257 0.49 -1.51 11.30
C VAL A 257 0.80 -0.55 12.44
N LEU A 258 0.69 -0.98 13.70
CA LEU A 258 0.77 -0.12 14.87
C LEU A 258 2.20 0.11 15.36
N GLY A 259 2.40 1.21 16.06
CA GLY A 259 3.64 1.57 16.72
C GLY A 259 3.49 2.83 17.56
N THR A 260 4.57 3.26 18.18
CA THR A 260 4.62 4.55 18.88
C THR A 260 5.50 5.52 18.10
N PRO A 261 5.02 6.70 17.74
CA PRO A 261 5.84 7.69 17.06
C PRO A 261 6.97 8.17 17.98
N ARG A 262 8.19 8.28 17.45
CA ARG A 262 9.38 8.67 18.20
C ARG A 262 10.29 9.57 17.39
N LEU A 263 10.92 10.51 18.08
CA LEU A 263 12.18 11.09 17.63
C LEU A 263 13.31 10.32 18.32
N ARG A 264 14.07 9.51 17.60
CA ARG A 264 15.25 8.83 18.11
C ARG A 264 16.49 9.67 17.80
N VAL A 265 17.14 10.20 18.83
CA VAL A 265 18.42 10.90 18.67
C VAL A 265 19.52 9.85 18.67
N ASN A 266 20.30 9.79 17.57
CA ASN A 266 21.35 8.80 17.35
C ASN A 266 22.70 9.30 17.86
N ALA A 267 22.96 10.61 17.75
CA ALA A 267 24.20 11.28 18.15
C ALA A 267 23.91 12.75 18.52
N PRO A 268 24.75 13.38 19.39
CA PRO A 268 25.83 12.81 20.17
C PRO A 268 25.33 11.97 21.35
N ALA A 269 26.17 11.10 21.89
CA ALA A 269 25.82 10.17 23.00
C ALA A 269 25.25 10.87 24.24
N ALA A 270 25.61 12.13 24.47
CA ALA A 270 25.11 12.91 25.61
C ALA A 270 23.59 13.14 25.62
N VAL A 271 22.94 13.07 24.46
CA VAL A 271 21.48 13.29 24.27
C VAL A 271 20.83 12.17 23.46
N ALA A 272 21.56 11.08 23.19
CA ALA A 272 21.04 9.94 22.46
C ALA A 272 19.91 9.23 23.23
N GLY A 273 18.84 8.85 22.52
CA GLY A 273 17.68 8.16 23.09
C GLY A 273 16.41 8.47 22.34
N ASN A 274 15.30 7.89 22.81
CA ASN A 274 13.96 8.11 22.28
C ASN A 274 13.29 9.27 23.05
N TYR A 275 12.72 10.18 22.29
CA TYR A 275 11.99 11.36 22.79
C TYR A 275 10.50 11.18 22.54
N THR A 276 9.67 11.59 23.52
CA THR A 276 8.22 11.67 23.35
C THR A 276 7.88 12.78 22.36
N VAL A 277 6.95 12.50 21.45
CA VAL A 277 6.59 13.41 20.38
C VAL A 277 5.08 13.60 20.28
N GLY A 278 4.66 14.72 19.69
CA GLY A 278 3.35 14.90 19.08
C GLY A 278 3.46 14.70 17.58
N THR A 279 2.39 14.23 16.98
CA THR A 279 2.23 13.97 15.55
C THR A 279 1.69 15.17 14.79
N ALA A 280 1.39 15.00 13.51
CA ALA A 280 0.76 16.03 12.68
C ALA A 280 -0.37 15.40 11.86
N ASP A 281 -1.48 16.12 11.70
CA ASP A 281 -2.64 15.73 10.87
C ASP A 281 -2.39 15.96 9.37
N PHE A 282 -1.18 16.30 8.99
CA PHE A 282 -0.80 16.62 7.62
C PHE A 282 0.58 16.05 7.25
N GLY A 283 0.75 15.76 5.97
CA GLY A 283 1.96 15.09 5.48
C GLY A 283 1.96 13.59 5.86
N PRO A 284 2.96 12.84 5.42
CA PRO A 284 3.03 11.42 5.69
C PRO A 284 3.38 11.14 7.15
N HIS A 285 2.76 10.13 7.74
CA HIS A 285 3.19 9.58 9.03
C HIS A 285 4.63 9.12 9.02
N VAL A 286 5.21 9.10 10.21
CA VAL A 286 6.51 8.44 10.42
C VAL A 286 6.35 6.93 10.15
N SER A 287 7.30 6.36 9.44
CA SER A 287 7.29 4.93 9.11
C SER A 287 8.25 4.13 10.00
N ASN A 288 8.06 2.83 10.04
CA ASN A 288 8.95 1.90 10.74
C ASN A 288 10.40 1.93 10.15
N GLY A 289 10.56 2.22 8.85
CA GLY A 289 11.87 2.45 8.23
C GLY A 289 12.57 3.73 8.70
N GLY A 290 11.81 4.68 9.21
CA GLY A 290 12.25 5.97 9.73
C GLY A 290 12.88 6.90 8.70
N THR A 291 12.91 8.19 9.01
CA THR A 291 13.64 9.21 8.24
C THR A 291 14.82 9.70 9.07
N THR A 292 16.03 9.33 8.66
CA THR A 292 17.27 9.62 9.41
C THR A 292 18.05 10.72 8.74
N GLY A 293 18.53 11.69 9.52
CA GLY A 293 19.39 12.77 9.02
C GLY A 293 20.08 13.55 10.12
N SER A 294 21.06 14.36 9.72
CA SER A 294 21.60 15.40 10.60
C SER A 294 20.51 16.44 10.86
N VAL A 295 20.49 17.02 12.06
CA VAL A 295 19.49 18.03 12.43
C VAL A 295 20.08 19.42 12.23
N VAL A 296 19.38 20.25 11.48
CA VAL A 296 19.79 21.63 11.15
C VAL A 296 18.71 22.62 11.61
N GLN A 297 19.11 23.64 12.39
CA GLN A 297 18.20 24.73 12.74
C GLN A 297 17.82 25.53 11.52
N ALA A 298 16.54 25.71 11.28
CA ALA A 298 16.03 26.57 10.23
C ALA A 298 16.35 28.07 10.50
N ALA A 299 16.45 28.86 9.45
CA ALA A 299 16.55 30.31 9.54
C ALA A 299 15.55 30.95 8.54
N PRO A 300 14.53 31.71 9.00
CA PRO A 300 14.23 32.00 10.41
C PRO A 300 13.84 30.76 11.20
N ASN A 301 14.12 30.74 12.51
CA ASN A 301 13.89 29.59 13.37
C ASN A 301 12.43 29.14 13.42
N ASP A 302 11.50 30.07 13.28
CA ASP A 302 10.07 29.77 13.31
C ASP A 302 9.53 29.22 11.97
N GLY A 303 10.33 29.29 10.90
CA GLY A 303 9.94 28.80 9.57
C GLY A 303 8.69 29.44 8.96
N CYS A 304 8.30 30.64 9.44
CA CYS A 304 7.10 31.33 8.96
C CYS A 304 7.27 32.06 7.62
N SER A 305 8.48 32.08 7.09
CA SER A 305 8.82 32.55 5.73
C SER A 305 9.80 31.60 5.09
N ALA A 306 10.04 31.77 3.79
CA ALA A 306 11.03 30.98 3.07
C ALA A 306 12.38 30.95 3.81
N LEU A 307 12.98 29.78 3.93
CA LEU A 307 14.21 29.60 4.70
C LEU A 307 15.40 30.23 3.98
N THR A 308 16.13 31.07 4.70
CA THR A 308 17.36 31.76 4.18
C THR A 308 18.59 30.86 4.14
N ASN A 309 18.53 29.70 4.88
CA ASN A 309 19.60 28.71 4.91
C ASN A 309 19.18 27.40 4.22
N ALA A 310 18.42 27.47 3.13
CA ALA A 310 17.90 26.32 2.39
C ALA A 310 19.00 25.31 2.01
N SER A 311 20.17 25.78 1.59
CA SER A 311 21.31 24.90 1.25
C SER A 311 21.84 24.07 2.43
N ALA A 312 21.70 24.57 3.66
CA ALA A 312 22.09 23.82 4.86
C ALA A 312 21.01 22.85 5.32
N VAL A 313 19.75 23.14 5.02
CA VAL A 313 18.58 22.31 5.39
C VAL A 313 18.36 21.18 4.38
N SER A 314 18.73 21.38 3.12
CA SER A 314 18.52 20.42 2.05
C SER A 314 19.20 19.07 2.35
N GLY A 315 18.40 17.97 2.28
CA GLY A 315 18.84 16.61 2.61
C GLY A 315 18.97 16.33 4.12
N HIS A 316 18.51 17.23 4.99
CA HIS A 316 18.64 17.14 6.44
C HIS A 316 17.28 17.25 7.14
N LEU A 317 17.22 16.92 8.43
CA LEU A 317 16.05 17.21 9.27
C LEU A 317 16.08 18.67 9.69
N ALA A 318 15.00 19.41 9.43
CA ALA A 318 14.86 20.79 9.85
C ALA A 318 14.33 20.88 11.29
N LEU A 319 15.03 21.60 12.17
CA LEU A 319 14.53 21.96 13.50
C LEU A 319 13.89 23.35 13.45
N LEU A 320 12.63 23.44 13.83
CA LEU A 320 11.82 24.66 13.81
C LEU A 320 11.29 24.98 15.21
N ASP A 321 10.96 26.23 15.46
CA ASP A 321 10.29 26.66 16.68
C ASP A 321 8.80 26.87 16.44
N ARG A 322 7.96 26.43 17.40
CA ARG A 322 6.54 26.80 17.41
C ARG A 322 6.37 28.29 17.64
N GLY A 323 5.46 28.93 16.89
CA GLY A 323 5.08 30.36 17.05
C GLY A 323 4.54 30.96 15.76
N THR A 324 3.89 32.08 15.86
CA THR A 324 3.38 33.04 14.86
C THR A 324 2.59 32.54 13.66
N CYS A 325 2.95 31.50 12.97
CA CYS A 325 2.22 30.93 11.82
C CYS A 325 1.82 29.46 12.05
N THR A 326 0.98 28.93 11.17
CA THR A 326 0.49 27.55 11.23
C THR A 326 1.61 26.52 11.09
N PHE A 327 1.41 25.32 11.62
CA PHE A 327 2.36 24.21 11.47
C PHE A 327 2.54 23.84 10.01
N VAL A 328 1.45 23.78 9.23
CA VAL A 328 1.47 23.57 7.77
C VAL A 328 2.43 24.55 7.08
N THR A 329 2.35 25.85 7.36
CA THR A 329 3.26 26.86 6.77
C THR A 329 4.71 26.56 7.08
N LYS A 330 5.02 26.19 8.33
CA LYS A 330 6.40 25.89 8.78
C LYS A 330 6.98 24.70 8.05
N VAL A 331 6.23 23.58 8.04
CA VAL A 331 6.67 22.34 7.42
C VAL A 331 6.78 22.50 5.91
N LYS A 332 5.84 23.23 5.27
CA LYS A 332 5.90 23.55 3.85
C LYS A 332 7.13 24.35 3.45
N ASN A 333 7.50 25.36 4.24
CA ASN A 333 8.70 26.16 4.00
C ASN A 333 9.99 25.33 4.16
N ALA A 334 10.02 24.39 5.13
CA ALA A 334 11.14 23.46 5.29
C ALA A 334 11.22 22.47 4.11
N GLN A 335 10.10 21.92 3.67
CA GLN A 335 10.03 21.07 2.48
C GLN A 335 10.53 21.80 1.23
N ASN A 336 10.09 23.02 1.01
CA ASN A 336 10.52 23.85 -0.12
C ASN A 336 12.03 24.18 -0.08
N ALA A 337 12.63 24.14 1.11
CA ALA A 337 14.07 24.26 1.32
C ALA A 337 14.81 22.91 1.14
N GLY A 338 14.11 21.82 0.83
CA GLY A 338 14.69 20.49 0.59
C GLY A 338 14.90 19.66 1.87
N ALA A 339 14.26 19.99 2.99
CA ALA A 339 14.28 19.14 4.18
C ALA A 339 13.70 17.74 3.87
N ILE A 340 14.23 16.70 4.52
CA ILE A 340 13.71 15.32 4.41
C ILE A 340 12.72 14.98 5.53
N GLY A 341 12.58 15.84 6.53
CA GLY A 341 11.66 15.75 7.65
C GLY A 341 11.80 16.94 8.56
N VAL A 342 10.83 17.14 9.46
CA VAL A 342 10.77 18.32 10.33
C VAL A 342 10.59 17.92 11.78
N VAL A 343 11.33 18.58 12.68
CA VAL A 343 11.12 18.54 14.13
C VAL A 343 10.71 19.94 14.59
N VAL A 344 9.52 20.07 15.17
CA VAL A 344 9.04 21.32 15.73
C VAL A 344 9.26 21.33 17.25
N ALA A 345 10.08 22.22 17.77
CA ALA A 345 10.21 22.44 19.21
C ALA A 345 9.02 23.28 19.71
N ASN A 346 8.25 22.72 20.66
CA ASN A 346 7.16 23.42 21.28
C ASN A 346 7.63 24.67 22.05
N ASN A 347 6.74 25.62 22.27
CA ASN A 347 6.98 26.82 23.09
C ASN A 347 6.40 26.73 24.51
N THR A 348 5.83 25.56 24.84
CA THR A 348 5.28 25.21 26.15
C THR A 348 5.80 23.83 26.62
N SER A 349 5.52 23.47 27.86
CA SER A 349 5.79 22.11 28.39
C SER A 349 4.91 21.07 27.65
N GLY A 350 5.48 19.90 27.40
CA GLY A 350 4.79 18.80 26.74
C GLY A 350 4.77 18.91 25.22
N VAL A 351 4.05 18.02 24.59
CA VAL A 351 3.81 17.94 23.16
C VAL A 351 2.33 18.07 22.86
N ILE A 352 1.98 18.47 21.66
CA ILE A 352 0.60 18.50 21.16
C ILE A 352 0.59 17.93 19.75
N GLU A 353 -0.54 17.52 19.28
CA GLU A 353 -0.79 17.24 17.88
C GLU A 353 -0.77 18.54 17.06
N MET A 354 -0.17 18.50 15.90
CA MET A 354 0.00 19.65 14.99
C MET A 354 -1.12 19.66 13.96
N GLY A 355 -2.20 20.34 14.26
CA GLY A 355 -3.36 20.44 13.37
C GLY A 355 -3.11 21.19 12.07
N GLY A 356 -3.90 20.87 11.05
CA GLY A 356 -3.94 21.52 9.75
C GLY A 356 -3.99 20.51 8.60
N GLY A 357 -4.14 20.99 7.35
CA GLY A 357 -4.16 20.16 6.15
C GLY A 357 -3.43 20.82 4.99
N ASP A 358 -2.54 20.10 4.32
CA ASP A 358 -1.92 20.44 3.02
C ASP A 358 -1.37 19.14 2.40
N ALA A 359 -2.11 18.53 1.50
CA ALA A 359 -1.71 17.29 0.83
C ALA A 359 -0.47 17.43 -0.07
N THR A 360 0.02 18.64 -0.28
CA THR A 360 1.29 18.87 -0.99
C THR A 360 2.51 18.78 -0.07
N ILE A 361 2.32 18.51 1.23
CA ILE A 361 3.39 18.17 2.17
C ILE A 361 3.68 16.67 2.05
N THR A 362 4.92 16.35 1.69
CA THR A 362 5.37 14.97 1.41
C THR A 362 6.49 14.51 2.33
N ILE A 363 6.79 15.28 3.38
CA ILE A 363 7.82 14.94 4.38
C ILE A 363 7.17 14.79 5.77
N PRO A 364 7.63 13.82 6.60
CA PRO A 364 7.09 13.63 7.94
C PRO A 364 7.50 14.77 8.89
N SER A 365 6.64 15.05 9.86
CA SER A 365 6.91 16.04 10.90
C SER A 365 6.48 15.55 12.28
N LEU A 366 7.28 15.87 13.30
CA LEU A 366 7.01 15.55 14.70
C LEU A 366 7.24 16.78 15.56
N MET A 367 6.50 16.90 16.68
CA MET A 367 6.73 17.91 17.69
C MET A 367 7.45 17.31 18.90
N ILE A 368 8.39 18.04 19.48
CA ILE A 368 9.05 17.73 20.76
C ILE A 368 8.71 18.82 21.80
N SER A 369 8.88 18.49 23.08
CA SER A 369 8.68 19.46 24.13
C SER A 369 9.64 20.65 24.03
N GLN A 370 9.31 21.77 24.69
CA GLN A 370 10.21 22.93 24.79
C GLN A 370 11.56 22.55 25.42
N ALA A 371 11.53 21.74 26.46
CA ALA A 371 12.75 21.32 27.17
C ALA A 371 13.67 20.48 26.27
N ASP A 372 13.08 19.53 25.53
CA ASP A 372 13.82 18.70 24.58
C ASP A 372 14.35 19.54 23.40
N GLY A 373 13.55 20.44 22.88
CA GLY A 373 13.96 21.39 21.84
C GLY A 373 15.18 22.24 22.27
N ASN A 374 15.18 22.76 23.48
CA ASN A 374 16.32 23.51 24.02
C ASN A 374 17.56 22.61 24.20
N THR A 375 17.37 21.38 24.65
CA THR A 375 18.45 20.39 24.78
C THR A 375 19.09 20.08 23.44
N LEU A 376 18.28 19.80 22.40
CA LEU A 376 18.80 19.48 21.07
C LEU A 376 19.48 20.69 20.40
N LYS A 377 18.92 21.89 20.56
CA LYS A 377 19.57 23.14 20.06
C LYS A 377 20.98 23.32 20.62
N GLY A 378 21.19 22.95 21.88
CA GLY A 378 22.52 22.97 22.49
C GLY A 378 23.53 22.01 21.88
N GLN A 379 23.08 21.05 21.06
CA GLN A 379 23.91 20.00 20.45
C GLN A 379 24.08 20.14 18.93
N LEU A 380 23.53 21.17 18.30
CA LEU A 380 23.59 21.36 16.84
C LEU A 380 25.03 21.34 16.29
N ASN A 381 25.96 21.92 17.02
CA ASN A 381 27.38 21.94 16.63
C ASN A 381 28.16 20.67 17.04
N SER A 382 27.51 19.70 17.65
CA SER A 382 28.11 18.45 18.15
C SER A 382 27.78 17.24 17.25
N GLY A 383 27.35 17.47 16.01
CA GLY A 383 26.98 16.40 15.07
C GLY A 383 25.62 15.76 15.42
N LEU A 384 24.63 16.58 15.76
CA LEU A 384 23.29 16.10 16.09
C LEU A 384 22.69 15.35 14.90
N ASN A 385 22.34 14.08 15.11
CA ASN A 385 21.70 13.21 14.13
C ASN A 385 20.50 12.53 14.79
N ALA A 386 19.40 12.46 14.10
CA ALA A 386 18.16 11.86 14.60
C ALA A 386 17.40 11.09 13.53
N THR A 387 16.43 10.29 13.97
CA THR A 387 15.50 9.52 13.14
C THR A 387 14.08 9.81 13.61
N LEU A 388 13.22 10.25 12.69
CA LEU A 388 11.77 10.26 12.88
C LEU A 388 11.27 8.86 12.52
N LEU A 389 10.63 8.14 13.44
CA LEU A 389 10.21 6.75 13.18
C LEU A 389 8.92 6.37 13.91
N LEU A 390 8.25 5.37 13.36
CA LEU A 390 7.25 4.57 14.05
C LEU A 390 7.97 3.40 14.71
N ASP A 391 7.92 3.34 16.05
CA ASP A 391 8.57 2.28 16.83
C ASP A 391 7.59 1.12 17.03
N ASN A 392 7.62 0.15 16.13
CA ASN A 392 6.77 -1.05 16.18
C ASN A 392 7.17 -2.04 17.29
N SER A 393 8.23 -1.78 18.01
CA SER A 393 8.57 -2.54 19.24
C SER A 393 7.78 -2.07 20.46
N ALA A 394 7.11 -0.92 20.35
CA ALA A 394 6.24 -0.33 21.36
C ALA A 394 4.92 0.07 20.69
N LEU A 395 3.94 -0.83 20.73
CA LEU A 395 2.63 -0.60 20.11
C LEU A 395 1.81 0.39 20.94
N SER A 396 1.00 1.22 20.28
CA SER A 396 -0.01 2.09 20.92
C SER A 396 -1.39 1.47 20.77
N GLY A 397 -2.27 1.65 21.78
CA GLY A 397 -3.64 1.15 21.75
C GLY A 397 -3.76 -0.37 21.81
N VAL A 398 -2.87 -1.02 22.58
CA VAL A 398 -2.90 -2.48 22.78
C VAL A 398 -2.75 -2.83 24.26
N ASP A 399 -3.31 -3.96 24.67
CA ASP A 399 -3.10 -4.55 26.00
C ASP A 399 -1.69 -5.15 26.16
N ALA A 400 -1.39 -5.65 27.37
CA ALA A 400 -0.10 -6.26 27.68
C ALA A 400 0.19 -7.58 26.92
N GLN A 401 -0.82 -8.18 26.27
CA GLN A 401 -0.75 -9.38 25.46
C GLN A 401 -0.70 -9.07 23.96
N ALA A 402 -0.64 -7.78 23.60
CA ALA A 402 -0.69 -7.29 22.23
C ALA A 402 -2.02 -7.63 21.52
N HIS A 403 -3.15 -7.28 22.11
CA HIS A 403 -4.45 -7.24 21.47
C HIS A 403 -4.89 -5.80 21.31
N ALA A 404 -5.47 -5.44 20.15
CA ALA A 404 -5.94 -4.09 19.86
C ALA A 404 -7.10 -3.69 20.79
N GLU A 405 -7.03 -2.49 21.34
CA GLU A 405 -8.08 -1.94 22.19
C GLU A 405 -9.30 -1.53 21.35
N MET A 406 -10.49 -1.78 21.91
CA MET A 406 -11.78 -1.41 21.33
C MET A 406 -12.33 -0.19 22.07
N PHE A 407 -13.04 0.66 21.34
CA PHE A 407 -13.61 1.88 21.90
C PHE A 407 -14.72 1.59 22.91
N ALA A 408 -14.40 1.73 24.20
CA ALA A 408 -15.28 1.43 25.34
C ALA A 408 -15.35 2.62 26.32
N PRO A 409 -15.85 3.78 25.89
CA PRO A 409 -15.90 4.98 26.71
C PRO A 409 -16.98 4.88 27.79
N ASN A 410 -16.78 5.61 28.89
CA ASN A 410 -17.76 5.72 29.95
C ASN A 410 -18.27 7.16 30.05
N PRO A 411 -19.56 7.44 29.75
CA PRO A 411 -20.64 6.50 29.42
C PRO A 411 -20.57 5.93 28.00
N VAL A 412 -21.41 4.89 27.74
CA VAL A 412 -21.61 4.37 26.37
C VAL A 412 -21.97 5.51 25.40
N GLN A 413 -21.27 5.60 24.31
CA GLN A 413 -21.61 6.45 23.16
C GLN A 413 -22.40 5.64 22.14
N SER A 414 -23.65 6.02 21.94
CA SER A 414 -24.55 5.33 21.02
C SER A 414 -24.03 5.42 19.57
N GLY A 415 -23.91 4.29 18.90
CA GLY A 415 -23.41 4.21 17.53
C GLY A 415 -21.91 3.95 17.45
N SER A 416 -21.11 4.32 18.48
CA SER A 416 -19.66 4.20 18.42
C SER A 416 -19.09 3.13 19.36
N SER A 417 -19.58 3.05 20.61
CA SER A 417 -19.04 2.10 21.59
C SER A 417 -19.05 0.66 21.09
N VAL A 418 -17.94 -0.03 21.33
CA VAL A 418 -17.72 -1.45 21.04
C VAL A 418 -17.45 -1.78 19.57
N SER A 419 -18.10 -1.09 18.64
CA SER A 419 -17.99 -1.35 17.20
C SER A 419 -16.98 -0.42 16.49
N HIS A 420 -15.95 0.00 17.22
CA HIS A 420 -14.84 0.82 16.69
C HIS A 420 -13.55 0.44 17.42
N TRP A 421 -12.42 0.70 16.76
CA TRP A 421 -11.12 0.71 17.43
C TRP A 421 -11.08 1.84 18.46
N ASP A 422 -10.26 1.69 19.50
CA ASP A 422 -10.03 2.77 20.45
C ASP A 422 -9.11 3.84 19.82
N THR A 423 -9.35 5.10 20.13
CA THR A 423 -8.57 6.25 19.63
C THR A 423 -7.12 6.30 20.18
N SER A 424 -6.73 5.31 20.98
CA SER A 424 -5.36 5.11 21.44
C SER A 424 -4.48 4.36 20.43
N LEU A 425 -5.07 3.77 19.39
CA LEU A 425 -4.31 3.14 18.31
C LEU A 425 -3.51 4.21 17.54
N PHE A 426 -2.31 3.86 17.09
CA PHE A 426 -1.51 4.74 16.24
C PHE A 426 -0.67 3.93 15.24
N PRO A 427 -0.64 4.28 13.95
CA PRO A 427 -1.42 5.36 13.26
C PRO A 427 -2.94 5.18 13.39
N ASP A 428 -3.67 6.28 13.16
CA ASP A 428 -5.13 6.26 13.19
C ASP A 428 -5.70 5.24 12.21
N GLN A 429 -6.75 4.55 12.63
CA GLN A 429 -7.35 3.46 11.89
C GLN A 429 -8.70 3.88 11.30
N ILE A 430 -9.02 3.34 10.13
CA ILE A 430 -10.27 3.65 9.41
C ILE A 430 -11.51 3.46 10.30
N MET A 431 -11.51 2.47 11.19
CA MET A 431 -12.65 2.14 12.06
C MET A 431 -12.53 2.74 13.46
N GLU A 432 -11.84 3.86 13.64
CA GLU A 432 -11.96 4.68 14.85
C GLU A 432 -13.25 5.50 14.83
N PRO A 433 -13.78 5.94 16.00
CA PRO A 433 -15.07 6.63 16.06
C PRO A 433 -15.05 8.03 15.44
N ASP A 434 -13.87 8.60 15.25
CA ASP A 434 -13.64 9.91 14.65
C ASP A 434 -12.83 9.75 13.36
N ILE A 435 -13.14 10.51 12.32
CA ILE A 435 -12.39 10.52 11.07
C ILE A 435 -11.28 11.56 11.17
N SER A 436 -10.03 11.10 11.17
CA SER A 436 -8.85 11.96 11.15
C SER A 436 -8.44 12.35 9.72
N GLY A 437 -7.68 13.44 9.59
CA GLY A 437 -7.31 14.01 8.29
C GLY A 437 -6.14 13.27 7.58
N ASP A 438 -5.56 12.27 8.19
CA ASP A 438 -4.40 11.51 7.72
C ASP A 438 -4.75 10.10 7.23
N LEU A 439 -6.02 9.69 7.36
CA LEU A 439 -6.52 8.44 6.81
C LEU A 439 -6.33 8.39 5.30
N ILE A 440 -6.03 7.20 4.80
CA ILE A 440 -5.87 6.95 3.36
C ILE A 440 -6.91 5.91 2.90
N HIS A 441 -7.18 5.86 1.60
CA HIS A 441 -8.14 4.93 1.01
C HIS A 441 -7.60 3.49 0.95
N SER A 442 -7.14 2.97 2.10
CA SER A 442 -6.59 1.62 2.23
C SER A 442 -7.14 0.93 3.47
N VAL A 443 -7.52 -0.33 3.31
CA VAL A 443 -8.08 -1.19 4.37
C VAL A 443 -7.18 -2.38 4.68
N ALA A 444 -5.95 -2.37 4.16
CA ALA A 444 -5.03 -3.50 4.23
C ALA A 444 -3.72 -3.12 4.94
N VAL A 445 -3.11 -4.10 5.58
CA VAL A 445 -1.75 -4.00 6.14
C VAL A 445 -0.75 -3.53 5.06
N PRO A 446 0.16 -2.61 5.35
CA PRO A 446 0.45 -2.05 6.68
C PRO A 446 -0.24 -0.72 6.98
N ALA A 447 -1.25 -0.32 6.22
CA ALA A 447 -1.92 0.96 6.40
C ALA A 447 -3.00 0.88 7.49
N ASP A 448 -3.74 -0.23 7.55
CA ASP A 448 -4.94 -0.35 8.37
C ASP A 448 -5.22 -1.80 8.80
N LEU A 449 -5.90 -1.99 9.94
CA LEU A 449 -6.27 -3.29 10.51
C LEU A 449 -7.68 -3.76 10.13
N THR A 450 -8.50 -2.95 9.47
CA THR A 450 -9.90 -3.27 9.17
C THR A 450 -10.03 -4.52 8.30
N GLY A 451 -9.14 -4.69 7.31
CA GLY A 451 -9.10 -5.90 6.50
C GLY A 451 -8.75 -7.16 7.32
N SER A 452 -7.90 -7.01 8.34
CA SER A 452 -7.53 -8.11 9.25
C SER A 452 -8.70 -8.50 10.16
N GLU A 453 -9.48 -7.51 10.63
CA GLU A 453 -10.71 -7.76 11.40
C GLU A 453 -11.76 -8.49 10.55
N LEU A 454 -12.01 -8.03 9.31
CA LEU A 454 -12.94 -8.68 8.41
C LEU A 454 -12.54 -10.13 8.09
N ARG A 455 -11.25 -10.44 8.05
CA ARG A 455 -10.76 -11.83 7.95
C ARG A 455 -11.09 -12.64 9.20
N ASP A 456 -10.95 -12.05 10.38
CA ASP A 456 -11.30 -12.73 11.64
C ASP A 456 -12.78 -13.09 11.71
N VAL A 457 -13.68 -12.19 11.27
CA VAL A 457 -15.13 -12.49 11.25
C VAL A 457 -15.55 -13.42 10.12
N GLY A 458 -14.66 -13.71 9.14
CA GLY A 458 -14.88 -14.77 8.17
C GLY A 458 -14.85 -14.38 6.69
N TRP A 459 -14.53 -13.14 6.35
CA TRP A 459 -14.33 -12.76 4.95
C TRP A 459 -13.09 -13.42 4.36
N ALA A 460 -13.21 -13.93 3.14
CA ALA A 460 -12.05 -14.14 2.29
C ALA A 460 -11.56 -12.77 1.79
N PHE A 461 -10.34 -12.39 2.16
CA PHE A 461 -9.77 -11.08 1.91
C PHE A 461 -8.44 -11.22 1.17
N ASN A 462 -8.29 -10.54 0.04
CA ASN A 462 -7.06 -10.54 -0.74
C ASN A 462 -6.51 -9.12 -0.88
N PRO A 463 -5.49 -8.74 -0.12
CA PRO A 463 -4.99 -7.38 -0.06
C PRO A 463 -4.35 -6.89 -1.37
N ILE A 464 -4.03 -7.79 -2.33
CA ILE A 464 -3.45 -7.37 -3.62
C ILE A 464 -4.40 -6.52 -4.46
N GLY A 465 -5.69 -6.54 -4.14
CA GLY A 465 -6.68 -5.62 -4.70
C GLY A 465 -6.55 -4.19 -4.19
N ASP A 466 -6.05 -3.99 -2.97
CA ASP A 466 -5.75 -2.66 -2.42
C ASP A 466 -4.59 -2.00 -3.19
N VAL A 467 -4.79 -0.75 -3.63
CA VAL A 467 -3.83 -0.05 -4.50
C VAL A 467 -2.52 0.24 -3.76
N ASN A 468 -2.58 0.62 -2.49
CA ASN A 468 -1.39 0.91 -1.70
C ASN A 468 -0.58 -0.38 -1.45
N PHE A 469 -1.27 -1.47 -1.10
CA PHE A 469 -0.64 -2.77 -0.95
C PHE A 469 -0.01 -3.24 -2.27
N PHE A 470 -0.74 -3.14 -3.38
CA PHE A 470 -0.27 -3.53 -4.71
C PHE A 470 1.03 -2.81 -5.10
N VAL A 471 1.05 -1.49 -4.99
CA VAL A 471 2.25 -0.68 -5.31
C VAL A 471 3.40 -1.03 -4.37
N ARG A 472 3.16 -1.11 -3.06
CA ARG A 472 4.18 -1.50 -2.08
C ARG A 472 4.79 -2.86 -2.40
N GLN A 473 3.96 -3.83 -2.80
CA GLN A 473 4.42 -5.17 -3.14
C GLN A 473 5.37 -5.16 -4.34
N HIS A 474 5.16 -4.27 -5.31
CA HIS A 474 6.09 -4.11 -6.45
C HIS A 474 7.47 -3.59 -6.03
N TYR A 475 7.53 -2.66 -5.07
CA TYR A 475 8.82 -2.25 -4.48
C TYR A 475 9.55 -3.42 -3.82
N LEU A 476 8.82 -4.26 -3.08
CA LEU A 476 9.41 -5.43 -2.42
C LEU A 476 9.86 -6.49 -3.43
N ASP A 477 9.03 -6.79 -4.42
CA ASP A 477 9.25 -7.89 -5.38
C ASP A 477 10.36 -7.57 -6.40
N PHE A 478 10.49 -6.31 -6.83
CA PHE A 478 11.44 -5.91 -7.87
C PHE A 478 12.65 -5.16 -7.33
N LEU A 479 12.46 -4.28 -6.35
CA LEU A 479 13.52 -3.41 -5.83
C LEU A 479 14.07 -3.87 -4.48
N ASN A 480 13.47 -4.88 -3.86
CA ASN A 480 13.86 -5.45 -2.56
C ASN A 480 13.89 -4.42 -1.42
N ARG A 481 13.08 -3.39 -1.48
CA ARG A 481 12.96 -2.33 -0.47
C ARG A 481 11.53 -1.86 -0.27
N GLN A 482 11.27 -1.17 0.82
CA GLN A 482 10.01 -0.43 1.00
C GLN A 482 9.96 0.78 0.06
N PRO A 483 8.77 1.21 -0.37
CA PRO A 483 8.62 2.49 -1.07
C PRO A 483 9.03 3.66 -0.17
N ASP A 484 9.58 4.68 -0.75
CA ASP A 484 9.56 6.01 -0.16
C ASP A 484 8.18 6.66 -0.35
N ALA A 485 7.83 7.63 0.51
CA ALA A 485 6.49 8.23 0.52
C ALA A 485 6.12 8.86 -0.84
N SER A 486 7.07 9.56 -1.47
CA SER A 486 6.84 10.19 -2.77
C SER A 486 6.63 9.18 -3.89
N GLY A 487 7.41 8.10 -3.90
CA GLY A 487 7.26 7.02 -4.87
C GLY A 487 5.97 6.25 -4.69
N LEU A 488 5.58 5.97 -3.44
CA LEU A 488 4.28 5.34 -3.15
C LEU A 488 3.14 6.23 -3.67
N SER A 489 3.11 7.50 -3.28
CA SER A 489 2.07 8.44 -3.70
C SER A 489 2.00 8.61 -5.22
N PHE A 490 3.16 8.67 -5.90
CA PHE A 490 3.19 8.79 -7.36
C PHE A 490 2.44 7.64 -8.04
N TRP A 491 2.76 6.40 -7.71
CA TRP A 491 2.17 5.23 -8.34
C TRP A 491 0.73 4.96 -7.89
N THR A 492 0.41 5.21 -6.62
CA THR A 492 -0.98 5.05 -6.15
C THR A 492 -1.89 6.10 -6.78
N ASN A 493 -1.45 7.35 -6.89
CA ASN A 493 -2.23 8.41 -7.55
C ASN A 493 -2.38 8.17 -9.06
N ASP A 494 -1.41 7.55 -9.73
CA ASP A 494 -1.54 7.14 -11.13
C ASP A 494 -2.73 6.18 -11.33
N ILE A 495 -2.88 5.20 -10.43
CA ILE A 495 -4.01 4.25 -10.47
C ILE A 495 -5.31 4.92 -10.00
N PHE A 496 -5.29 5.67 -8.89
CA PHE A 496 -6.46 6.40 -8.38
C PHE A 496 -6.94 7.50 -9.33
N GLY A 497 -6.07 8.01 -10.21
CA GLY A 497 -6.43 8.94 -11.27
C GLY A 497 -7.52 8.43 -12.23
N CYS A 498 -7.72 7.12 -12.28
CA CYS A 498 -8.81 6.49 -13.01
C CYS A 498 -10.20 6.68 -12.36
N GLY A 499 -10.26 7.14 -11.10
CA GLY A 499 -11.51 7.33 -10.37
C GLY A 499 -12.31 6.03 -10.30
N ILE A 500 -13.52 6.05 -10.83
CA ILE A 500 -14.44 4.89 -10.83
C ILE A 500 -14.27 3.95 -12.02
N ASP A 501 -13.39 4.28 -12.97
CA ASP A 501 -13.17 3.46 -14.17
C ASP A 501 -12.22 2.30 -13.89
N THR A 502 -12.79 1.13 -13.59
CA THR A 502 -12.02 -0.09 -13.29
C THR A 502 -11.19 -0.59 -14.49
N ALA A 503 -11.66 -0.37 -15.73
CA ALA A 503 -10.89 -0.76 -16.92
C ALA A 503 -9.65 0.14 -17.08
N CYS A 504 -9.76 1.43 -16.80
CA CYS A 504 -8.63 2.33 -16.70
C CYS A 504 -7.68 1.88 -15.58
N ALA A 505 -8.17 1.59 -14.38
CA ALA A 505 -7.37 1.14 -13.26
C ALA A 505 -6.57 -0.14 -13.59
N ASP A 506 -7.15 -1.10 -14.31
CA ASP A 506 -6.47 -2.30 -14.79
C ASP A 506 -5.30 -1.97 -15.72
N VAL A 507 -5.49 -1.05 -16.66
CA VAL A 507 -4.42 -0.58 -17.57
C VAL A 507 -3.29 0.07 -16.76
N HIS A 508 -3.63 0.96 -15.82
CA HIS A 508 -2.64 1.62 -14.98
C HIS A 508 -1.91 0.65 -14.05
N ARG A 509 -2.56 -0.38 -13.51
CA ARG A 509 -1.90 -1.46 -12.76
C ARG A 509 -0.90 -2.22 -13.63
N VAL A 510 -1.24 -2.56 -14.87
CA VAL A 510 -0.31 -3.20 -15.82
C VAL A 510 0.88 -2.30 -16.12
N ASN A 511 0.65 -1.01 -16.37
CA ASN A 511 1.70 -0.04 -16.65
C ASN A 511 2.62 0.18 -15.46
N THR A 512 2.05 0.34 -14.26
CA THR A 512 2.79 0.44 -13.00
C THR A 512 3.67 -0.81 -12.82
N SER A 513 3.11 -2.00 -12.98
CA SER A 513 3.85 -3.26 -12.85
C SER A 513 5.03 -3.34 -13.80
N ALA A 514 4.83 -3.00 -15.08
CA ALA A 514 5.89 -2.98 -16.07
C ALA A 514 6.97 -1.93 -15.79
N ALA A 515 6.55 -0.78 -15.27
CA ALA A 515 7.46 0.34 -14.96
C ALA A 515 8.51 -0.03 -13.91
N PHE A 516 8.20 -0.93 -12.96
CA PHE A 516 9.19 -1.39 -11.98
C PHE A 516 10.34 -2.15 -12.64
N PHE A 517 10.07 -3.03 -13.61
CA PHE A 517 11.13 -3.66 -14.40
C PHE A 517 11.90 -2.63 -15.24
N LEU A 518 11.19 -1.67 -15.84
CA LEU A 518 11.78 -0.65 -16.72
C LEU A 518 12.48 0.48 -15.95
N SER A 519 12.32 0.56 -14.63
CA SER A 519 12.89 1.61 -13.79
C SER A 519 14.41 1.66 -13.89
N ILE A 520 14.98 2.86 -13.76
CA ILE A 520 16.44 3.05 -13.70
C ILE A 520 17.02 2.17 -12.57
N GLU A 521 16.37 2.10 -11.42
CA GLU A 521 16.82 1.35 -10.27
C GLU A 521 16.94 -0.15 -10.61
N PHE A 522 15.92 -0.77 -11.20
CA PHE A 522 15.96 -2.17 -11.57
C PHE A 522 16.94 -2.45 -12.73
N GLN A 523 16.95 -1.59 -13.76
CA GLN A 523 17.84 -1.76 -14.92
C GLN A 523 19.32 -1.71 -14.52
N GLN A 524 19.65 -0.92 -13.52
CA GLN A 524 21.02 -0.74 -13.04
C GLN A 524 21.40 -1.72 -11.91
N THR A 525 20.45 -2.51 -11.40
CA THR A 525 20.67 -3.53 -10.36
C THR A 525 20.33 -4.93 -10.88
N GLY A 526 19.09 -5.36 -10.84
CA GLY A 526 18.67 -6.71 -11.22
C GLY A 526 18.98 -7.06 -12.67
N ASN A 527 18.66 -6.17 -13.61
CA ASN A 527 18.97 -6.44 -15.01
C ASN A 527 20.48 -6.49 -15.29
N LEU A 528 21.28 -5.69 -14.60
CA LEU A 528 22.74 -5.79 -14.68
C LEU A 528 23.23 -7.15 -14.17
N VAL A 529 22.73 -7.62 -13.03
CA VAL A 529 23.07 -8.97 -12.49
C VAL A 529 22.76 -10.04 -13.53
N TYR A 530 21.56 -10.02 -14.11
CA TYR A 530 21.18 -10.97 -15.16
C TYR A 530 22.21 -10.96 -16.33
N LYS A 531 22.54 -9.77 -16.85
CA LYS A 531 23.49 -9.62 -17.97
C LYS A 531 24.91 -10.06 -17.61
N MET A 532 25.34 -9.85 -16.36
CA MET A 532 26.66 -10.34 -15.90
C MET A 532 26.69 -11.87 -15.86
N TYR A 533 25.63 -12.53 -15.35
CA TYR A 533 25.55 -14.00 -15.41
C TYR A 533 25.49 -14.52 -16.83
N LYS A 534 24.66 -13.90 -17.68
CA LYS A 534 24.53 -14.30 -19.09
C LYS A 534 25.82 -14.15 -19.85
N SER A 535 26.53 -13.04 -19.68
CA SER A 535 27.84 -12.84 -20.32
C SER A 535 28.93 -13.79 -19.79
N SER A 536 28.88 -14.09 -18.49
CA SER A 536 29.91 -14.96 -17.89
C SER A 536 29.73 -16.43 -18.22
N PHE A 537 28.50 -16.94 -18.27
CA PHE A 537 28.25 -18.38 -18.29
C PHE A 537 27.30 -18.83 -19.43
N GLY A 538 26.68 -17.89 -20.14
CA GLY A 538 25.58 -18.22 -21.05
C GLY A 538 24.35 -18.67 -20.28
N ASN A 539 23.60 -19.61 -20.81
CA ASN A 539 22.49 -20.24 -20.10
C ASN A 539 23.00 -21.37 -19.19
N LEU A 540 22.29 -21.62 -18.12
CA LEU A 540 22.56 -22.75 -17.23
C LEU A 540 22.51 -24.10 -18.01
N PRO A 541 23.31 -25.09 -17.65
CA PRO A 541 23.35 -26.39 -18.36
C PRO A 541 21.94 -27.02 -18.46
N GLY A 542 21.48 -27.22 -19.69
CA GLY A 542 20.17 -27.81 -19.97
C GLY A 542 18.96 -26.91 -19.69
N LYS A 543 19.16 -25.63 -19.40
CA LYS A 543 18.09 -24.67 -19.09
C LYS A 543 18.17 -23.46 -20.03
N PRO A 544 17.02 -22.84 -20.41
CA PRO A 544 17.00 -21.64 -21.27
C PRO A 544 17.25 -20.34 -20.53
N VAL A 545 17.68 -20.37 -19.28
CA VAL A 545 17.86 -19.22 -18.38
C VAL A 545 19.29 -19.12 -17.88
N ALA A 546 19.77 -17.90 -17.63
CA ALA A 546 21.17 -17.63 -17.27
C ALA A 546 21.46 -17.77 -15.77
N VAL A 547 20.46 -17.63 -14.91
CA VAL A 547 20.61 -17.57 -13.45
C VAL A 547 19.38 -18.13 -12.75
N GLN A 548 19.57 -18.70 -11.57
CA GLN A 548 18.50 -19.11 -10.67
C GLN A 548 18.10 -17.95 -9.74
N ARG A 549 16.84 -17.91 -9.32
CA ARG A 549 16.28 -16.85 -8.47
C ARG A 549 17.09 -16.60 -7.21
N ALA A 550 17.52 -17.64 -6.51
CA ALA A 550 18.26 -17.50 -5.25
C ALA A 550 19.54 -16.68 -5.42
N ASN A 551 20.33 -16.98 -6.46
CA ASN A 551 21.56 -16.25 -6.78
C ASN A 551 21.27 -14.84 -7.27
N PHE A 552 20.25 -14.70 -8.11
CA PHE A 552 19.81 -13.40 -8.63
C PHE A 552 19.44 -12.43 -7.50
N LEU A 553 18.61 -12.85 -6.53
CA LEU A 553 18.18 -12.01 -5.42
C LEU A 553 19.34 -11.58 -4.51
N ALA A 554 20.23 -12.51 -4.16
CA ALA A 554 21.39 -12.22 -3.32
C ALA A 554 22.28 -11.14 -3.95
N ASP A 555 22.54 -11.27 -5.24
CA ASP A 555 23.42 -10.38 -5.99
C ASP A 555 22.76 -9.02 -6.28
N THR A 556 21.47 -9.01 -6.60
CA THR A 556 20.71 -7.76 -6.80
C THR A 556 20.66 -6.91 -5.52
N ARG A 557 20.44 -7.54 -4.36
CA ARG A 557 20.47 -6.86 -3.06
C ARG A 557 21.83 -6.22 -2.77
N THR A 558 22.91 -6.85 -3.19
CA THR A 558 24.26 -6.33 -3.00
C THR A 558 24.47 -5.03 -3.78
N ILE A 559 24.03 -4.99 -5.05
CA ILE A 559 24.14 -3.77 -5.88
C ILE A 559 23.15 -2.69 -5.41
N GLY A 560 21.93 -3.07 -5.08
CA GLY A 560 20.88 -2.14 -4.65
C GLY A 560 21.01 -1.62 -3.22
N ASN A 561 22.00 -2.06 -2.45
CA ASN A 561 22.10 -1.74 -1.03
C ASN A 561 22.18 -0.23 -0.78
N GLY A 562 21.18 0.33 -0.09
CA GLY A 562 21.07 1.75 0.25
C GLY A 562 20.74 2.68 -0.93
N VAL A 563 20.54 2.15 -2.14
CA VAL A 563 20.21 2.94 -3.33
C VAL A 563 18.72 3.25 -3.37
N ILE A 564 18.37 4.54 -3.42
CA ILE A 564 17.02 5.03 -3.72
C ILE A 564 17.18 6.09 -4.80
N VAL A 565 16.74 5.78 -6.02
CA VAL A 565 16.86 6.70 -7.15
C VAL A 565 16.12 8.01 -6.87
N GLY A 566 16.82 9.12 -7.07
CA GLY A 566 16.29 10.46 -6.76
C GLY A 566 16.61 10.98 -5.35
N GLN A 567 17.24 10.16 -4.48
CA GLN A 567 17.57 10.57 -3.12
C GLN A 567 19.08 10.57 -2.85
N GLY A 568 19.57 11.60 -2.19
CA GLY A 568 20.99 11.76 -1.83
C GLY A 568 21.94 11.65 -3.04
N ASP A 569 23.16 11.20 -2.81
CA ASP A 569 24.13 10.93 -3.89
C ASP A 569 24.01 9.45 -4.37
N TRP A 570 22.77 9.07 -4.73
CA TRP A 570 22.49 7.73 -5.20
C TRP A 570 23.32 7.28 -6.43
N PRO A 571 23.70 8.17 -7.39
CA PRO A 571 24.48 7.72 -8.54
C PRO A 571 25.89 7.24 -8.14
N THR A 572 26.56 7.99 -7.25
CA THR A 572 27.87 7.60 -6.72
C THR A 572 27.79 6.32 -5.89
N LEU A 573 26.77 6.19 -5.04
CA LEU A 573 26.55 4.98 -4.24
C LEU A 573 26.32 3.76 -5.13
N LEU A 574 25.46 3.88 -6.13
CA LEU A 574 25.16 2.79 -7.08
C LEU A 574 26.42 2.38 -7.85
N GLU A 575 27.21 3.33 -8.34
CA GLU A 575 28.42 3.02 -9.09
C GLU A 575 29.47 2.31 -8.21
N ASN A 576 29.63 2.75 -6.96
CA ASN A 576 30.51 2.09 -5.99
C ASN A 576 30.07 0.65 -5.69
N ASN A 577 28.74 0.46 -5.53
CA ASN A 577 28.19 -0.88 -5.31
C ASN A 577 28.41 -1.80 -6.53
N LYS A 578 28.18 -1.31 -7.75
CA LYS A 578 28.46 -2.06 -9.00
C LYS A 578 29.92 -2.46 -9.11
N GLN A 579 30.83 -1.53 -8.83
CA GLN A 579 32.28 -1.80 -8.90
C GLN A 579 32.69 -2.85 -7.86
N THR A 580 32.23 -2.68 -6.61
CA THR A 580 32.51 -3.64 -5.53
C THR A 580 31.96 -5.03 -5.86
N PHE A 581 30.72 -5.09 -6.36
CA PHE A 581 30.09 -6.32 -6.76
C PHE A 581 30.86 -7.01 -7.91
N ALA A 582 31.22 -6.30 -8.96
CA ALA A 582 31.95 -6.85 -10.10
C ALA A 582 33.30 -7.43 -9.69
N LEU A 583 34.03 -6.72 -8.81
CA LEU A 583 35.31 -7.22 -8.26
C LEU A 583 35.13 -8.54 -7.47
N ALA A 584 34.07 -8.64 -6.69
CA ALA A 584 33.78 -9.86 -5.94
C ALA A 584 33.27 -10.99 -6.86
N PHE A 585 32.47 -10.65 -7.88
CA PHE A 585 31.87 -11.59 -8.81
C PHE A 585 32.94 -12.34 -9.63
N VAL A 586 33.91 -11.62 -10.19
CA VAL A 586 34.96 -12.25 -10.99
C VAL A 586 35.91 -13.12 -10.17
N GLN A 587 35.99 -12.95 -8.86
CA GLN A 587 36.78 -13.80 -7.95
C GLN A 587 36.08 -15.12 -7.59
N ARG A 588 34.83 -15.30 -7.96
CA ARG A 588 34.09 -16.54 -7.64
C ARG A 588 34.76 -17.75 -8.33
N PRO A 589 34.85 -18.89 -7.63
CA PRO A 589 35.49 -20.08 -8.22
C PRO A 589 34.92 -20.49 -9.57
N ALA A 590 33.60 -20.38 -9.77
CA ALA A 590 32.94 -20.70 -11.02
C ALA A 590 33.40 -19.76 -12.16
N PHE A 591 33.55 -18.46 -11.88
CA PHE A 591 34.03 -17.49 -12.86
C PHE A 591 35.49 -17.74 -13.23
N GLN A 592 36.35 -17.94 -12.26
CA GLN A 592 37.77 -18.22 -12.48
C GLN A 592 37.98 -19.55 -13.21
N SER A 593 37.14 -20.56 -12.95
CA SER A 593 37.18 -21.82 -13.71
C SER A 593 36.81 -21.66 -15.20
N ALA A 594 35.91 -20.73 -15.50
CA ALA A 594 35.43 -20.47 -16.85
C ALA A 594 36.36 -19.52 -17.64
N HIS A 595 36.98 -18.55 -16.99
CA HIS A 595 37.65 -17.42 -17.63
C HIS A 595 39.10 -17.18 -17.16
N GLY A 596 39.53 -17.81 -16.09
CA GLY A 596 40.87 -17.59 -15.54
C GLY A 596 42.00 -17.80 -16.57
N SER A 597 42.99 -16.91 -16.52
CA SER A 597 44.19 -16.98 -17.37
C SER A 597 43.99 -16.69 -18.87
N GLN A 598 42.84 -16.13 -19.27
CA GLN A 598 42.62 -15.70 -20.67
C GLN A 598 43.29 -14.36 -20.96
N ASN A 599 43.73 -14.13 -22.19
CA ASN A 599 44.13 -12.82 -22.65
C ASN A 599 42.89 -11.93 -22.93
N ALA A 600 43.10 -10.60 -23.00
CA ALA A 600 42.02 -9.64 -23.14
C ALA A 600 41.06 -9.93 -24.31
N ALA A 601 41.57 -10.26 -25.47
CA ALA A 601 40.74 -10.51 -26.64
C ALA A 601 39.88 -11.79 -26.46
N THR A 602 40.53 -12.90 -26.05
CA THR A 602 39.83 -14.17 -25.81
C THR A 602 38.80 -14.05 -24.70
N PHE A 603 39.12 -13.33 -23.62
CA PHE A 603 38.22 -13.07 -22.52
C PHE A 603 36.97 -12.30 -22.97
N VAL A 604 37.15 -11.17 -23.64
CA VAL A 604 36.03 -10.34 -24.12
C VAL A 604 35.19 -11.08 -25.17
N ASP A 605 35.84 -11.79 -26.12
CA ASP A 605 35.14 -12.56 -27.14
C ASP A 605 34.30 -13.69 -26.51
N SER A 606 34.80 -14.34 -25.45
CA SER A 606 34.05 -15.39 -24.74
C SER A 606 32.81 -14.82 -24.02
N LEU A 607 32.91 -13.62 -23.43
CA LEU A 607 31.78 -12.97 -22.76
C LEU A 607 30.66 -12.58 -23.73
N PHE A 608 30.99 -12.01 -24.90
CA PHE A 608 30.01 -11.70 -25.93
C PHE A 608 29.39 -12.97 -26.54
N ALA A 609 30.22 -14.03 -26.77
CA ALA A 609 29.71 -15.30 -27.25
C ALA A 609 28.72 -15.95 -26.28
N ASN A 610 29.01 -15.94 -24.97
CA ASN A 610 28.10 -16.41 -23.92
C ASN A 610 26.79 -15.61 -23.90
N ALA A 611 26.85 -14.28 -24.09
CA ALA A 611 25.66 -13.43 -24.20
C ALA A 611 24.87 -13.65 -25.50
N GLY A 612 25.39 -14.47 -26.45
CA GLY A 612 24.75 -14.70 -27.74
C GLY A 612 24.81 -13.49 -28.69
N VAL A 613 25.86 -12.69 -28.59
CA VAL A 613 26.01 -11.41 -29.29
C VAL A 613 27.28 -11.42 -30.14
N THR A 614 27.15 -10.93 -31.38
CA THR A 614 28.31 -10.48 -32.17
C THR A 614 28.44 -8.96 -31.92
N PRO A 615 29.48 -8.53 -31.18
CA PRO A 615 29.58 -7.11 -30.80
C PRO A 615 29.94 -6.23 -31.99
N ALA A 616 29.54 -4.93 -31.89
CA ALA A 616 30.14 -3.91 -32.74
C ALA A 616 31.64 -3.76 -32.41
N THR A 617 32.46 -3.39 -33.43
CA THR A 617 33.90 -3.20 -33.20
C THR A 617 34.22 -2.22 -32.07
N ALA A 618 33.43 -1.17 -31.92
CA ALA A 618 33.59 -0.18 -30.85
C ALA A 618 33.37 -0.79 -29.46
N GLU A 619 32.29 -1.57 -29.26
CA GLU A 619 31.98 -2.22 -27.98
C GLU A 619 33.07 -3.25 -27.61
N ARG A 620 33.51 -4.08 -28.59
CA ARG A 620 34.57 -5.04 -28.36
C ARG A 620 35.89 -4.36 -27.96
N ASN A 621 36.28 -3.30 -28.66
CA ASN A 621 37.50 -2.56 -28.35
C ASN A 621 37.43 -1.84 -27.01
N ALA A 622 36.28 -1.29 -26.64
CA ALA A 622 36.05 -0.69 -25.34
C ALA A 622 36.21 -1.69 -24.19
N ALA A 623 35.65 -2.89 -24.35
CA ALA A 623 35.78 -3.96 -23.35
C ALA A 623 37.24 -4.50 -23.26
N ILE A 624 37.94 -4.64 -24.38
CA ILE A 624 39.38 -5.02 -24.40
C ILE A 624 40.22 -3.90 -23.71
N GLY A 625 39.91 -2.63 -23.98
CA GLY A 625 40.54 -1.51 -23.31
C GLY A 625 40.29 -1.49 -21.79
N ALA A 626 39.06 -1.83 -21.36
CA ALA A 626 38.73 -1.95 -19.96
C ALA A 626 39.44 -3.09 -19.23
N PHE A 627 39.73 -4.19 -19.93
CA PHE A 627 40.55 -5.30 -19.40
C PHE A 627 41.98 -4.85 -19.03
N GLY A 628 42.55 -3.92 -19.78
CA GLY A 628 43.84 -3.31 -19.50
C GLY A 628 44.96 -4.31 -19.23
N ALA A 629 45.59 -4.24 -18.07
CA ALA A 629 46.63 -5.15 -17.63
C ALA A 629 46.12 -6.53 -17.11
N GLY A 630 44.80 -6.73 -17.09
CA GLY A 630 44.19 -7.97 -16.60
C GLY A 630 44.07 -8.04 -15.07
N GLY A 631 44.01 -9.26 -14.58
CA GLY A 631 43.73 -9.53 -13.15
C GLY A 631 42.31 -9.14 -12.73
N VAL A 632 42.02 -9.25 -11.45
CA VAL A 632 40.67 -9.05 -10.90
C VAL A 632 40.02 -7.70 -11.33
N ALA A 633 40.79 -6.63 -11.34
CA ALA A 633 40.30 -5.31 -11.73
C ALA A 633 39.99 -5.23 -13.23
N GLY A 634 40.86 -5.75 -14.07
CA GLY A 634 40.66 -5.77 -15.52
C GLY A 634 39.51 -6.70 -15.94
N GLU A 635 39.44 -7.90 -15.36
CA GLU A 635 38.33 -8.84 -15.59
C GLU A 635 36.96 -8.22 -15.20
N ALA A 636 36.88 -7.57 -14.01
CA ALA A 636 35.67 -6.91 -13.55
C ALA A 636 35.24 -5.75 -14.45
N ALA A 637 36.20 -4.90 -14.86
CA ALA A 637 35.93 -3.77 -15.74
C ALA A 637 35.47 -4.23 -17.14
N ALA A 638 36.13 -5.26 -17.71
CA ALA A 638 35.75 -5.80 -19.00
C ALA A 638 34.38 -6.51 -18.96
N LEU A 639 34.11 -7.30 -17.90
CA LEU A 639 32.79 -7.93 -17.72
C LEU A 639 31.68 -6.87 -17.65
N ARG A 640 31.87 -5.79 -16.89
CA ARG A 640 30.92 -4.68 -16.84
C ARG A 640 30.76 -4.01 -18.21
N SER A 641 31.85 -3.73 -18.90
CA SER A 641 31.81 -3.11 -20.23
C SER A 641 31.01 -3.96 -21.23
N VAL A 642 31.12 -5.30 -21.17
CA VAL A 642 30.33 -6.24 -22.00
C VAL A 642 28.85 -6.25 -21.53
N ALA A 643 28.60 -6.46 -20.26
CA ALA A 643 27.24 -6.59 -19.72
C ALA A 643 26.42 -5.28 -19.86
N GLU A 644 27.08 -4.11 -19.82
CA GLU A 644 26.44 -2.81 -19.97
C GLU A 644 26.40 -2.32 -21.43
N SER A 645 26.92 -3.07 -22.40
CA SER A 645 26.89 -2.71 -23.83
C SER A 645 25.45 -2.73 -24.39
N ASP A 646 25.22 -1.87 -25.39
CA ASP A 646 23.90 -1.78 -26.05
C ASP A 646 23.49 -3.08 -26.74
N SER A 647 24.45 -3.75 -27.38
CA SER A 647 24.18 -5.00 -28.10
C SER A 647 23.78 -6.14 -27.16
N VAL A 648 24.42 -6.28 -25.99
CA VAL A 648 24.06 -7.27 -24.97
C VAL A 648 22.71 -6.90 -24.34
N THR A 649 22.48 -5.63 -24.06
CA THR A 649 21.21 -5.13 -23.49
C THR A 649 20.05 -5.43 -24.44
N ALA A 650 20.15 -5.06 -25.70
CA ALA A 650 19.10 -5.28 -26.69
C ALA A 650 18.81 -6.77 -26.94
N LYS A 651 19.87 -7.58 -27.04
CA LYS A 651 19.74 -9.02 -27.32
C LYS A 651 19.04 -9.79 -26.20
N ASN A 652 19.34 -9.43 -24.95
CA ASN A 652 18.90 -10.23 -23.81
C ASN A 652 17.68 -9.63 -23.09
N PHE A 653 17.14 -8.51 -23.59
CA PHE A 653 16.04 -7.79 -22.93
C PHE A 653 14.79 -8.67 -22.72
N ASN A 654 14.29 -9.32 -23.78
CA ASN A 654 13.07 -10.13 -23.67
C ASN A 654 13.27 -11.38 -22.80
N GLU A 655 14.43 -12.03 -22.87
CA GLU A 655 14.76 -13.16 -22.00
C GLU A 655 14.77 -12.75 -20.52
N ALA A 656 15.40 -11.61 -20.21
CA ALA A 656 15.43 -11.04 -18.88
C ALA A 656 14.02 -10.66 -18.42
N PHE A 657 13.25 -9.96 -19.27
CA PHE A 657 11.91 -9.49 -18.94
C PHE A 657 10.98 -10.66 -18.56
N VAL A 658 10.96 -11.73 -19.35
CA VAL A 658 10.14 -12.92 -19.04
C VAL A 658 10.61 -13.59 -17.75
N LEU A 659 11.93 -13.75 -17.55
CA LEU A 659 12.45 -14.37 -16.32
C LEU A 659 12.06 -13.58 -15.08
N MET A 660 12.06 -12.24 -15.17
CA MET A 660 11.69 -11.37 -14.04
C MET A 660 10.20 -11.44 -13.69
N GLN A 661 9.32 -11.85 -14.61
CA GLN A 661 7.91 -12.11 -14.25
C GLN A 661 7.82 -13.29 -13.25
N TYR A 662 8.60 -14.36 -13.49
CA TYR A 662 8.67 -15.49 -12.56
C TYR A 662 9.33 -15.11 -11.23
N PHE A 663 10.43 -14.34 -11.27
CA PHE A 663 11.17 -13.96 -10.06
C PHE A 663 10.43 -12.93 -9.21
N GLY A 664 9.84 -11.92 -9.84
CA GLY A 664 9.09 -10.87 -9.18
C GLY A 664 7.71 -11.36 -8.74
N TYR A 665 6.83 -11.68 -9.69
CA TYR A 665 5.45 -12.00 -9.33
C TYR A 665 5.27 -13.38 -8.72
N LEU A 666 5.86 -14.44 -9.32
CA LEU A 666 5.64 -15.80 -8.86
C LEU A 666 6.63 -16.26 -7.78
N GLN A 667 7.68 -15.48 -7.53
CA GLN A 667 8.70 -15.73 -6.49
C GLN A 667 9.39 -17.10 -6.63
N ARG A 668 9.55 -17.63 -7.86
CA ARG A 668 10.14 -18.94 -8.15
C ARG A 668 10.94 -18.98 -9.45
N ASP A 669 11.70 -20.03 -9.63
CA ASP A 669 12.29 -20.37 -10.94
C ASP A 669 11.20 -20.88 -11.89
N PRO A 670 11.33 -20.66 -13.22
CA PRO A 670 10.32 -21.12 -14.19
C PRO A 670 10.07 -22.62 -14.19
N ASP A 671 11.11 -23.43 -13.89
CA ASP A 671 11.05 -24.88 -13.81
C ASP A 671 10.73 -25.43 -12.40
N ALA A 672 10.40 -24.57 -11.45
CA ALA A 672 9.88 -24.98 -10.15
C ALA A 672 8.39 -25.37 -10.23
N ALA A 673 7.88 -26.03 -9.17
CA ALA A 673 6.46 -26.30 -9.06
C ALA A 673 5.63 -24.99 -9.15
N PRO A 674 4.45 -25.02 -9.77
CA PRO A 674 3.70 -26.17 -10.26
C PRO A 674 4.14 -26.67 -11.65
N ASP A 675 4.89 -25.88 -12.44
CA ASP A 675 5.19 -26.17 -13.86
C ASP A 675 6.16 -27.34 -14.04
N ASN A 676 7.21 -27.42 -13.21
CA ASN A 676 8.28 -28.43 -13.26
C ASN A 676 8.99 -28.56 -14.63
N ASN A 677 8.94 -27.52 -15.45
CA ASN A 677 9.55 -27.44 -16.79
C ASN A 677 9.58 -25.97 -17.26
N PHE A 678 10.17 -25.72 -18.45
CA PHE A 678 10.27 -24.37 -19.03
C PHE A 678 9.19 -24.06 -20.08
N ASN A 679 8.12 -24.83 -20.19
CA ASN A 679 7.11 -24.60 -21.23
C ASN A 679 6.45 -23.22 -21.08
N GLY A 680 6.11 -22.82 -19.88
CA GLY A 680 5.54 -21.49 -19.60
C GLY A 680 6.50 -20.35 -19.97
N TYR A 681 7.77 -20.47 -19.56
CA TYR A 681 8.81 -19.51 -19.91
C TYR A 681 8.99 -19.39 -21.43
N ASN A 682 9.11 -20.52 -22.14
CA ASN A 682 9.30 -20.54 -23.58
C ASN A 682 8.07 -20.00 -24.33
N PHE A 683 6.86 -20.29 -23.84
CA PHE A 683 5.61 -19.72 -24.38
C PHE A 683 5.63 -18.18 -24.31
N TRP A 684 5.91 -17.64 -23.14
CA TRP A 684 5.91 -16.18 -22.94
C TRP A 684 7.02 -15.49 -23.71
N LEU A 685 8.22 -16.08 -23.76
CA LEU A 685 9.33 -15.55 -24.55
C LEU A 685 9.00 -15.52 -26.04
N THR A 686 8.40 -16.60 -26.55
CA THR A 686 7.96 -16.68 -27.95
C THR A 686 6.88 -15.63 -28.24
N LYS A 687 5.88 -15.51 -27.36
CA LYS A 687 4.81 -14.52 -27.50
C LYS A 687 5.38 -13.09 -27.48
N LEU A 688 6.24 -12.76 -26.53
CA LEU A 688 6.87 -11.44 -26.44
C LEU A 688 7.72 -11.12 -27.68
N ASN A 689 8.48 -12.07 -28.19
CA ASN A 689 9.26 -11.90 -29.40
C ASN A 689 8.39 -11.67 -30.65
N ASN A 690 7.24 -12.36 -30.76
CA ASN A 690 6.28 -12.17 -31.84
C ASN A 690 5.65 -10.76 -31.85
N PHE A 691 5.60 -10.12 -30.70
CA PHE A 691 5.15 -8.72 -30.55
C PHE A 691 6.33 -7.73 -30.43
N ASN A 692 7.54 -8.10 -30.86
CA ASN A 692 8.74 -7.26 -30.85
C ASN A 692 9.06 -6.64 -29.45
N GLY A 693 8.77 -7.36 -28.38
CA GLY A 693 9.00 -6.89 -27.00
C GLY A 693 7.86 -6.04 -26.41
N ASP A 694 6.78 -5.85 -27.15
CA ASP A 694 5.59 -5.15 -26.63
C ASP A 694 4.82 -6.06 -25.67
N PHE A 695 5.06 -5.86 -24.38
CA PHE A 695 4.46 -6.65 -23.31
C PHE A 695 2.95 -6.38 -23.13
N VAL A 696 2.45 -5.22 -23.59
CA VAL A 696 1.03 -4.87 -23.55
C VAL A 696 0.28 -5.69 -24.60
N GLN A 697 0.76 -5.67 -25.86
CA GLN A 697 0.17 -6.49 -26.92
C GLN A 697 0.35 -7.99 -26.68
N ALA A 698 1.44 -8.39 -26.03
CA ALA A 698 1.64 -9.76 -25.57
C ALA A 698 0.73 -10.15 -24.38
N GLU A 699 0.05 -9.18 -23.74
CA GLU A 699 -0.77 -9.36 -22.54
C GLU A 699 -0.02 -10.05 -21.39
N MET A 700 1.32 -9.98 -21.39
CA MET A 700 2.12 -10.80 -20.51
C MET A 700 2.06 -10.32 -19.06
N VAL A 701 2.33 -9.04 -18.80
CA VAL A 701 2.27 -8.47 -17.45
C VAL A 701 0.89 -8.67 -16.86
N LYS A 702 -0.17 -8.35 -17.63
CA LYS A 702 -1.55 -8.57 -17.21
C LYS A 702 -1.77 -10.01 -16.76
N ALA A 703 -1.36 -10.99 -17.57
CA ALA A 703 -1.56 -12.41 -17.26
C ALA A 703 -0.86 -12.82 -15.96
N PHE A 704 0.34 -12.28 -15.65
CA PHE A 704 1.05 -12.61 -14.41
C PHE A 704 0.39 -11.98 -13.20
N ILE A 705 0.09 -10.67 -13.21
CA ILE A 705 -0.50 -9.98 -12.05
C ILE A 705 -1.95 -10.37 -11.77
N THR A 706 -2.64 -10.97 -12.75
CA THR A 706 -4.02 -11.49 -12.58
C THR A 706 -4.08 -13.00 -12.39
N SER A 707 -2.93 -13.69 -12.42
CA SER A 707 -2.90 -15.15 -12.23
C SER A 707 -3.29 -15.54 -10.80
N ASP A 708 -3.96 -16.69 -10.66
CA ASP A 708 -4.28 -17.26 -9.36
C ASP A 708 -2.99 -17.51 -8.55
N GLU A 709 -1.90 -17.92 -9.19
CA GLU A 709 -0.62 -18.14 -8.53
C GLU A 709 -0.07 -16.86 -7.87
N TYR A 710 -0.14 -15.72 -8.55
CA TYR A 710 0.26 -14.44 -7.98
C TYR A 710 -0.66 -14.03 -6.82
N ARG A 711 -1.96 -14.11 -7.04
CA ARG A 711 -2.98 -13.72 -6.06
C ARG A 711 -2.91 -14.57 -4.79
N HIS A 712 -2.76 -15.88 -4.92
CA HIS A 712 -2.64 -16.81 -3.79
C HIS A 712 -1.40 -16.60 -2.91
N ARG A 713 -0.43 -15.78 -3.33
CA ARG A 713 0.67 -15.36 -2.45
C ARG A 713 0.17 -14.53 -1.25
N PHE A 714 -0.97 -13.87 -1.38
CA PHE A 714 -1.47 -12.85 -0.46
C PHE A 714 -2.77 -13.27 0.24
N GLY A 715 -3.37 -14.34 -0.15
CA GLY A 715 -4.61 -14.85 0.44
C GLY A 715 -5.47 -15.59 -0.59
N PRO A 716 -6.57 -16.21 -0.16
CA PRO A 716 -7.48 -16.94 -1.03
C PRO A 716 -8.18 -16.02 -2.03
#